data_6ff63a37ae8c0c430a358eddced9296a
#
_entry.id   6ff63a37ae8c0c430a358eddced9296a
#
_cell.length_a   1.000
_cell.length_b   1.000
_cell.length_c   1.000
_cell.angle_alpha   90.00
_cell.angle_beta   90.00
_cell.angle_gamma   90.00
#
_symmetry.space_group_name_H-M   'P 1'
#
loop_
_entity.id
_entity.type
_entity.pdbx_description
1 polymer ?
#
loop_
_entity_poly.entity_id
_entity_poly.type
_entity_poly.pdbx_seq_one_letter_code
_entity_poly.pdbx_strand_id
1 'polypeptide(L)'
;MTVRVIRAVDTSGTWTPALEPGIAGVTVTLTDDAGTSIDGVTAADGTVTLAPATSKATGGTYRVQVVNPKPGVLFPAFASRQGLDGAPTQLSSNEEFVDLSGGKNVSYTTGLWNPGDYCQKNAPLVATCQPTSNEGGDKRTLVSFPYSARGQEGTSSNNTATTLAANADTGTLYGIAWNRADKRVFSSALAKRGTDYGPGGPGAVYVTDPARNKTTLFTTVPNAGSTLHGPGTDDAFLDVPGKESLGGIAITDDGKDLFVVNLNDRKLYRYGASAATASAPKASYSIPDPGCPAAGDWRPFGLGLQDATGYVGGVCSGQSTGKLTDMRAVVLPFDLTTGAFGKPVLDQPLDYPRQSTVGAGPCPGAGWFPWTSTYPTTQNGNACGTSTIANPEPELGKILFETDGSMLLAFRDRFADRGPGAPAPGSVANVMSGGDLDKACLSNGMYVMDTNDGCGLSPRGTRFFDTTWGGHRNTAFAGMALSKAESTIAVSSFDSNHQALGYGTSFLERKDGTQDPQFGLRLTPANTNAPFGKGASMGDLEVLCDQAPLQIGNRVWYDPQRTGIQDPGRLPVAGVTVHLYDKAGKVVGTTKTTARGEYYFDDSDVTGGLKPKTDYVIKLDNPADYAEGGPLYEWVPTDANVGTNHFVDSKGTVPPGTAYPVKALTTGGPGENNHTYDFGFRQQEGVLRVLKHGQHGNPLAGARFQLWKETNGTDGLQTDGSKPDTKVGAPCTTGADGICQGSGTVGTYYWQEISPPAGYAVPAVPVFGPLVLTSDNLGTGVSVTAVNQPLPAPTPSPTPAPSASSAPPLPTPPAAGAPGAQPQAGSPSGSQLASTGVSQELPLLLVGCAVLVAGGTGLLVMVRRRRRQHQ
;
A
#
# COMPACT_ATOMS: atom_id res chain seq x y z
N MET A 1 3.46 -14.09 20.74
CA MET A 1 3.20 -14.08 19.29
C MET A 1 4.12 -13.06 18.62
N THR A 2 4.69 -13.38 17.45
CA THR A 2 5.55 -12.46 16.70
C THR A 2 4.97 -12.26 15.30
N VAL A 3 4.81 -11.01 14.90
CA VAL A 3 4.34 -10.61 13.56
C VAL A 3 5.46 -9.85 12.86
N ARG A 4 5.72 -10.17 11.59
CA ARG A 4 6.59 -9.40 10.71
C ARG A 4 5.75 -8.78 9.59
N VAL A 5 5.89 -7.47 9.41
CA VAL A 5 5.28 -6.72 8.32
C VAL A 5 6.38 -6.25 7.37
N ILE A 6 6.30 -6.66 6.09
CA ILE A 6 7.31 -6.35 5.08
C ILE A 6 6.76 -5.42 3.99
N ARG A 7 7.65 -4.73 3.29
CA ARG A 7 7.36 -4.03 2.03
C ARG A 7 7.53 -5.01 0.87
N ALA A 8 6.45 -5.63 0.42
CA ALA A 8 6.49 -6.56 -0.70
C ALA A 8 6.64 -5.82 -2.04
N VAL A 9 7.28 -6.47 -3.02
CA VAL A 9 7.54 -5.90 -4.35
C VAL A 9 7.12 -6.81 -5.50
N ASP A 10 6.72 -8.06 -5.22
CA ASP A 10 6.30 -9.03 -6.22
C ASP A 10 4.99 -9.73 -5.85
N THR A 11 4.56 -10.65 -6.70
CA THR A 11 3.28 -11.38 -6.59
C THR A 11 3.46 -12.82 -6.15
N SER A 12 4.65 -13.18 -5.65
CA SER A 12 4.98 -14.57 -5.29
C SER A 12 4.25 -15.08 -4.04
N GLY A 13 3.74 -14.17 -3.20
CA GLY A 13 3.23 -14.50 -1.87
C GLY A 13 4.31 -15.06 -0.95
N THR A 14 5.59 -14.79 -1.25
CA THR A 14 6.74 -15.32 -0.49
C THR A 14 7.74 -14.21 -0.22
N TRP A 15 8.08 -13.99 1.04
CA TRP A 15 9.05 -12.99 1.46
C TRP A 15 10.46 -13.28 0.96
N THR A 16 11.06 -12.33 0.26
CA THR A 16 12.45 -12.34 -0.19
C THR A 16 13.27 -11.32 0.62
N PRO A 17 13.94 -11.70 1.71
CA PRO A 17 14.56 -10.77 2.66
C PRO A 17 15.57 -9.79 2.05
N ALA A 18 16.23 -10.18 0.95
CA ALA A 18 17.21 -9.34 0.27
C ALA A 18 16.59 -8.16 -0.51
N LEU A 19 15.31 -8.24 -0.87
CA LEU A 19 14.60 -7.25 -1.70
C LEU A 19 13.47 -6.55 -0.95
N GLU A 20 12.94 -7.20 0.09
CA GLU A 20 11.71 -6.85 0.78
C GLU A 20 11.99 -6.58 2.27
N PRO A 21 12.36 -5.35 2.61
CA PRO A 21 12.66 -4.98 3.98
C PRO A 21 11.41 -4.97 4.87
N GLY A 22 11.63 -5.03 6.19
CA GLY A 22 10.57 -4.78 7.17
C GLY A 22 10.07 -3.33 7.12
N ILE A 23 8.81 -3.13 7.46
CA ILE A 23 8.23 -1.79 7.61
C ILE A 23 8.18 -1.45 9.10
N ALA A 24 8.89 -0.41 9.49
CA ALA A 24 8.85 0.14 10.84
C ALA A 24 7.59 0.97 11.10
N GLY A 25 7.16 1.04 12.36
CA GLY A 25 6.08 1.95 12.76
C GLY A 25 4.67 1.49 12.40
N VAL A 26 4.47 0.25 11.96
CA VAL A 26 3.16 -0.31 11.66
C VAL A 26 2.50 -0.81 12.95
N THR A 27 1.28 -0.37 13.22
CA THR A 27 0.48 -0.86 14.34
C THR A 27 -0.07 -2.25 14.03
N VAL A 28 0.12 -3.17 14.96
CA VAL A 28 -0.48 -4.52 14.94
C VAL A 28 -1.34 -4.68 16.17
N THR A 29 -2.61 -4.99 15.96
CA THR A 29 -3.61 -5.19 17.03
C THR A 29 -3.91 -6.67 17.19
N LEU A 30 -3.90 -7.16 18.43
CA LEU A 30 -4.31 -8.50 18.82
C LEU A 30 -5.56 -8.40 19.70
N THR A 31 -6.68 -8.95 19.23
CA THR A 31 -7.99 -8.88 19.90
C THR A 31 -8.44 -10.27 20.33
N ASP A 32 -8.90 -10.44 21.59
CA ASP A 32 -9.45 -11.69 22.09
C ASP A 32 -10.96 -11.84 21.79
N ASP A 33 -11.54 -12.97 22.15
CA ASP A 33 -12.96 -13.30 21.96
C ASP A 33 -13.93 -12.44 22.81
N ALA A 34 -13.42 -11.76 23.85
CA ALA A 34 -14.15 -10.78 24.63
C ALA A 34 -14.09 -9.35 24.04
N GLY A 35 -13.39 -9.17 22.91
CA GLY A 35 -13.17 -7.87 22.29
C GLY A 35 -12.09 -7.02 22.95
N THR A 36 -11.31 -7.58 23.89
CA THR A 36 -10.18 -6.86 24.49
C THR A 36 -8.98 -6.89 23.57
N SER A 37 -8.40 -5.73 23.33
CA SER A 37 -7.28 -5.58 22.41
C SER A 37 -5.99 -5.15 23.09
N ILE A 38 -4.85 -5.59 22.52
CA ILE A 38 -3.52 -5.08 22.79
C ILE A 38 -2.85 -4.69 21.48
N ASP A 39 -2.14 -3.56 21.49
CA ASP A 39 -1.44 -3.05 20.33
C ASP A 39 0.07 -3.16 20.51
N GLY A 40 0.77 -3.28 19.39
CA GLY A 40 2.20 -3.14 19.32
C GLY A 40 2.59 -2.48 18.00
N VAL A 41 3.80 -1.93 17.97
CA VAL A 41 4.32 -1.22 16.79
C VAL A 41 5.58 -1.92 16.31
N THR A 42 5.69 -2.13 14.99
CA THR A 42 6.83 -2.82 14.40
C THR A 42 8.14 -2.03 14.56
N ALA A 43 9.22 -2.74 14.88
CA ALA A 43 10.58 -2.23 14.91
C ALA A 43 11.14 -2.00 13.49
N ALA A 44 12.39 -1.56 13.38
CA ALA A 44 13.05 -1.26 12.11
C ALA A 44 13.15 -2.48 11.16
N ASP A 45 13.18 -3.69 11.70
CA ASP A 45 13.17 -4.95 10.93
C ASP A 45 11.76 -5.44 10.56
N GLY A 46 10.74 -4.62 10.81
CA GLY A 46 9.33 -4.93 10.58
C GLY A 46 8.70 -5.87 11.59
N THR A 47 9.40 -6.25 12.68
CA THR A 47 8.87 -7.20 13.66
C THR A 47 8.22 -6.51 14.86
N VAL A 48 7.18 -7.16 15.40
CA VAL A 48 6.58 -6.83 16.69
C VAL A 48 6.24 -8.11 17.44
N THR A 49 6.48 -8.13 18.76
CA THR A 49 6.09 -9.24 19.63
C THR A 49 5.01 -8.78 20.60
N LEU A 50 3.88 -9.49 20.58
CA LEU A 50 2.73 -9.28 21.44
C LEU A 50 2.61 -10.44 22.43
N ALA A 51 2.49 -10.12 23.73
CA ALA A 51 2.43 -11.11 24.81
C ALA A 51 1.12 -10.97 25.61
N PRO A 52 0.04 -11.66 25.21
CA PRO A 52 -1.26 -11.57 25.87
C PRO A 52 -1.23 -11.92 27.36
N ALA A 53 -0.39 -12.86 27.77
CA ALA A 53 -0.29 -13.33 29.17
C ALA A 53 0.09 -12.21 30.16
N THR A 54 0.64 -11.10 29.69
CA THR A 54 1.00 -9.93 30.49
C THR A 54 -0.03 -8.79 30.42
N SER A 55 -1.14 -9.01 29.71
CA SER A 55 -2.17 -8.03 29.41
C SER A 55 -3.54 -8.40 30.00
N LYS A 56 -4.55 -7.57 29.78
CA LYS A 56 -5.94 -7.85 30.13
C LYS A 56 -6.64 -8.80 29.14
N ALA A 57 -6.03 -9.04 27.96
CA ALA A 57 -6.54 -9.98 26.98
C ALA A 57 -6.15 -11.40 27.38
N THR A 58 -7.10 -12.18 27.92
CA THR A 58 -6.86 -13.49 28.55
C THR A 58 -7.47 -14.66 27.79
N GLY A 59 -8.04 -14.41 26.59
CA GLY A 59 -8.55 -15.48 25.74
C GLY A 59 -7.46 -16.42 25.26
N GLY A 60 -7.84 -17.57 24.70
CA GLY A 60 -6.88 -18.51 24.09
C GLY A 60 -6.72 -18.26 22.59
N THR A 61 -7.78 -17.77 21.96
CA THR A 61 -7.85 -17.48 20.53
C THR A 61 -7.90 -15.98 20.28
N TYR A 62 -7.23 -15.54 19.24
CA TYR A 62 -7.08 -14.11 18.95
C TYR A 62 -7.23 -13.83 17.47
N ARG A 63 -7.74 -12.64 17.15
CA ARG A 63 -7.63 -12.02 15.86
C ARG A 63 -6.42 -11.06 15.86
N VAL A 64 -5.59 -11.17 14.84
CA VAL A 64 -4.47 -10.26 14.57
C VAL A 64 -4.81 -9.39 13.39
N GLN A 65 -4.66 -8.09 13.52
CA GLN A 65 -4.92 -7.13 12.47
C GLN A 65 -3.73 -6.20 12.29
N VAL A 66 -3.23 -6.09 11.06
CA VAL A 66 -2.20 -5.13 10.66
C VAL A 66 -2.88 -3.86 10.14
N VAL A 67 -2.64 -2.73 10.82
CA VAL A 67 -3.23 -1.44 10.44
C VAL A 67 -2.38 -0.82 9.34
N ASN A 68 -2.99 -0.61 8.17
CA ASN A 68 -2.29 0.01 7.04
C ASN A 68 -1.94 1.47 7.37
N PRO A 69 -0.63 1.85 7.41
CA PRO A 69 -0.21 3.21 7.78
C PRO A 69 -0.44 4.26 6.68
N LYS A 70 -0.68 3.83 5.43
CA LYS A 70 -0.88 4.72 4.26
C LYS A 70 -2.00 4.20 3.37
N PRO A 71 -3.28 4.23 3.81
CA PRO A 71 -4.41 3.81 2.97
C PRO A 71 -4.46 4.57 1.65
N GLY A 72 -4.73 3.86 0.54
CA GLY A 72 -4.75 4.45 -0.81
C GLY A 72 -3.37 4.56 -1.49
N VAL A 73 -2.28 4.29 -0.76
CA VAL A 73 -0.92 4.19 -1.31
C VAL A 73 -0.38 2.77 -1.13
N LEU A 74 -0.56 2.21 0.06
CA LEU A 74 -0.23 0.83 0.37
C LEU A 74 -1.50 -0.01 0.36
N PHE A 75 -1.36 -1.24 -0.12
CA PHE A 75 -2.40 -2.25 -0.18
C PHE A 75 -1.88 -3.56 0.41
N PRO A 76 -2.74 -4.52 0.78
CA PRO A 76 -2.28 -5.85 1.14
C PRO A 76 -1.39 -6.44 0.04
N ALA A 77 -0.26 -7.03 0.40
CA ALA A 77 0.56 -7.79 -0.53
C ALA A 77 -0.18 -9.08 -0.98
N PHE A 78 0.32 -9.74 -2.01
CA PHE A 78 -0.19 -11.06 -2.37
C PHE A 78 -0.01 -12.02 -1.20
N ALA A 79 -1.10 -12.64 -0.77
CA ALA A 79 -1.10 -13.66 0.26
C ALA A 79 -0.89 -15.04 -0.38
N SER A 80 -0.07 -15.87 0.27
CA SER A 80 0.10 -17.27 -0.09
C SER A 80 -1.11 -18.10 0.37
N ARG A 81 -1.50 -19.07 -0.44
CA ARG A 81 -2.52 -20.07 -0.03
C ARG A 81 -2.07 -20.97 1.11
N GLN A 82 -0.79 -20.99 1.40
CA GLN A 82 -0.23 -21.69 2.57
C GLN A 82 -0.19 -20.78 3.80
N GLY A 83 -0.02 -19.47 3.62
CA GLY A 83 -0.09 -18.46 4.67
C GLY A 83 0.61 -18.88 5.96
N LEU A 84 -0.12 -18.81 7.07
CA LEU A 84 0.37 -19.18 8.41
C LEU A 84 0.77 -20.65 8.54
N ASP A 85 0.22 -21.55 7.75
CA ASP A 85 0.52 -22.99 7.78
C ASP A 85 1.77 -23.35 6.97
N GLY A 86 2.30 -22.39 6.20
CA GLY A 86 3.51 -22.56 5.39
C GLY A 86 4.80 -22.25 6.13
N ALA A 87 5.88 -22.16 5.36
CA ALA A 87 7.17 -21.71 5.88
C ALA A 87 7.07 -20.26 6.38
N PRO A 88 7.93 -19.80 7.29
CA PRO A 88 7.94 -18.43 7.80
C PRO A 88 8.11 -17.36 6.73
N THR A 89 8.53 -17.75 5.53
CA THR A 89 8.60 -16.86 4.35
C THR A 89 7.31 -16.76 3.56
N GLN A 90 6.30 -17.60 3.82
CA GLN A 90 4.99 -17.48 3.17
C GLN A 90 4.23 -16.30 3.76
N LEU A 91 3.69 -15.44 2.88
CA LEU A 91 2.92 -14.27 3.31
C LEU A 91 1.50 -14.67 3.66
N SER A 92 1.06 -14.29 4.84
CA SER A 92 -0.33 -14.37 5.27
C SER A 92 -1.10 -13.11 4.89
N SER A 93 -2.42 -13.16 4.99
CA SER A 93 -3.29 -12.00 4.99
C SER A 93 -2.88 -10.97 6.06
N ASN A 94 -3.27 -9.71 5.89
CA ASN A 94 -3.09 -8.67 6.90
C ASN A 94 -3.99 -8.86 8.14
N GLU A 95 -4.89 -9.81 8.07
CA GLU A 95 -5.74 -10.24 9.16
C GLU A 95 -5.66 -11.75 9.33
N GLU A 96 -5.38 -12.20 10.57
CA GLU A 96 -5.18 -13.60 10.92
C GLU A 96 -5.91 -14.00 12.19
N PHE A 97 -6.22 -15.30 12.31
CA PHE A 97 -6.82 -15.90 13.48
C PHE A 97 -5.89 -16.95 14.05
N VAL A 98 -5.50 -16.80 15.31
CA VAL A 98 -4.49 -17.62 15.94
C VAL A 98 -4.94 -18.19 17.28
N ASP A 99 -4.51 -19.40 17.60
CA ASP A 99 -4.67 -20.03 18.91
C ASP A 99 -3.34 -19.97 19.68
N LEU A 100 -3.34 -19.18 20.76
CA LEU A 100 -2.19 -19.03 21.68
C LEU A 100 -2.44 -19.76 23.01
N SER A 101 -3.49 -20.57 23.11
CA SER A 101 -3.79 -21.34 24.33
C SER A 101 -2.62 -22.23 24.73
N GLY A 102 -2.47 -22.47 26.04
CA GLY A 102 -1.39 -23.30 26.57
C GLY A 102 0.02 -22.72 26.39
N GLY A 103 0.15 -21.41 26.13
CA GLY A 103 1.44 -20.75 25.98
C GLY A 103 2.09 -20.95 24.60
N LYS A 104 1.33 -21.30 23.58
CA LYS A 104 1.84 -21.47 22.22
C LYS A 104 2.46 -20.16 21.70
N ASN A 105 3.60 -20.29 21.04
CA ASN A 105 4.22 -19.20 20.27
C ASN A 105 3.89 -19.36 18.79
N VAL A 106 3.24 -18.34 18.23
CA VAL A 106 2.93 -18.27 16.80
C VAL A 106 3.71 -17.11 16.20
N SER A 107 4.27 -17.33 15.03
CA SER A 107 4.96 -16.30 14.23
C SER A 107 4.44 -16.36 12.81
N TYR A 108 4.14 -15.21 12.22
CA TYR A 108 3.81 -15.13 10.81
C TYR A 108 4.34 -13.85 10.16
N THR A 109 4.49 -13.91 8.86
CA THR A 109 4.91 -12.80 8.02
C THR A 109 3.74 -12.37 7.15
N THR A 110 3.51 -11.08 7.05
CA THR A 110 2.54 -10.47 6.14
C THR A 110 3.16 -9.28 5.44
N GLY A 111 2.54 -8.79 4.37
CA GLY A 111 3.09 -7.71 3.56
C GLY A 111 2.09 -6.61 3.27
N LEU A 112 2.65 -5.42 3.11
CA LEU A 112 2.02 -4.29 2.44
C LEU A 112 2.85 -3.95 1.21
N TRP A 113 2.22 -3.56 0.11
CA TRP A 113 2.93 -3.15 -1.09
C TRP A 113 2.37 -1.87 -1.70
N ASN A 114 3.22 -1.14 -2.41
CA ASN A 114 2.78 -0.10 -3.33
C ASN A 114 2.77 -0.70 -4.75
N PRO A 115 1.65 -0.67 -5.48
CA PRO A 115 1.60 -1.17 -6.86
C PRO A 115 2.64 -0.54 -7.80
N GLY A 116 3.07 0.70 -7.52
CA GLY A 116 4.16 1.37 -8.24
C GLY A 116 5.53 0.70 -8.09
N ASP A 117 5.74 -0.10 -7.04
CA ASP A 117 6.99 -0.83 -6.80
C ASP A 117 7.10 -2.12 -7.63
N TYR A 118 5.98 -2.62 -8.16
CA TYR A 118 5.96 -3.86 -8.93
C TYR A 118 6.72 -3.74 -10.24
N CYS A 119 7.48 -4.78 -10.54
CA CYS A 119 8.07 -5.01 -11.85
C CYS A 119 8.17 -6.52 -12.12
N GLN A 120 7.90 -6.94 -13.34
CA GLN A 120 8.17 -8.32 -13.75
C GLN A 120 9.68 -8.54 -13.85
N LYS A 121 10.14 -9.76 -13.61
CA LYS A 121 11.55 -10.10 -13.75
C LYS A 121 12.04 -9.91 -15.20
N ASN A 122 13.28 -9.46 -15.33
CA ASN A 122 13.94 -9.22 -16.62
C ASN A 122 13.15 -8.27 -17.54
N ALA A 123 12.45 -7.27 -16.94
CA ALA A 123 11.76 -6.24 -17.70
C ALA A 123 12.73 -5.50 -18.63
N PRO A 124 12.31 -5.12 -19.86
CA PRO A 124 13.19 -4.37 -20.75
C PRO A 124 13.64 -3.04 -20.12
N LEU A 125 14.90 -2.69 -20.33
CA LEU A 125 15.44 -1.35 -20.13
C LEU A 125 15.27 -0.54 -21.41
N VAL A 126 15.04 0.75 -21.24
CA VAL A 126 15.17 1.75 -22.29
C VAL A 126 16.23 2.75 -21.89
N ALA A 127 17.09 3.12 -22.85
CA ALA A 127 18.18 4.05 -22.65
C ALA A 127 18.18 5.13 -23.73
N THR A 128 18.51 6.39 -23.35
CA THR A 128 18.80 7.43 -24.32
C THR A 128 20.28 7.43 -24.67
N CYS A 129 20.57 7.38 -25.99
CA CYS A 129 21.89 7.53 -26.56
C CYS A 129 22.06 8.95 -27.12
N GLN A 130 23.28 9.47 -27.10
CA GLN A 130 23.59 10.83 -27.55
C GLN A 130 24.56 10.76 -28.73
N PRO A 131 24.08 10.73 -29.99
CA PRO A 131 24.93 10.76 -31.17
C PRO A 131 25.47 12.18 -31.41
N THR A 132 26.60 12.29 -32.12
CA THR A 132 27.08 13.56 -32.64
C THR A 132 26.26 14.02 -33.86
N SER A 133 26.22 15.34 -34.12
CA SER A 133 25.61 15.93 -35.32
C SER A 133 26.36 15.56 -36.60
N ASN A 134 27.63 15.20 -36.51
CA ASN A 134 28.45 14.86 -37.68
C ASN A 134 27.94 13.61 -38.40
N GLU A 135 28.10 13.59 -39.72
CA GLU A 135 27.79 12.42 -40.54
C GLU A 135 28.66 11.23 -40.14
N GLY A 136 28.05 10.06 -40.01
CA GLY A 136 28.70 8.80 -39.64
C GLY A 136 28.49 8.38 -38.19
N GLY A 137 28.76 7.10 -37.90
CA GLY A 137 28.61 6.52 -36.58
C GLY A 137 27.18 6.12 -36.18
N ASP A 138 27.01 5.80 -34.92
CA ASP A 138 25.72 5.38 -34.34
C ASP A 138 24.77 6.58 -34.19
N LYS A 139 23.63 6.51 -34.87
CA LYS A 139 22.62 7.57 -34.86
C LYS A 139 21.40 7.27 -33.97
N ARG A 140 21.45 6.20 -33.22
CA ARG A 140 20.36 5.84 -32.31
C ARG A 140 20.28 6.85 -31.17
N THR A 141 19.05 7.25 -30.83
CA THR A 141 18.78 8.15 -29.70
C THR A 141 17.96 7.48 -28.59
N LEU A 142 17.22 6.43 -28.93
CA LEU A 142 16.47 5.63 -27.96
C LEU A 142 16.61 4.15 -28.32
N VAL A 143 17.03 3.34 -27.36
CA VAL A 143 17.23 1.90 -27.54
C VAL A 143 16.60 1.12 -26.39
N SER A 144 16.17 -0.13 -26.65
CA SER A 144 15.65 -1.03 -25.63
C SER A 144 16.39 -2.37 -25.66
N PHE A 145 16.63 -2.95 -24.48
CA PHE A 145 17.32 -4.24 -24.31
C PHE A 145 16.86 -4.92 -22.99
N PRO A 146 16.99 -6.26 -22.84
CA PRO A 146 16.62 -6.96 -21.61
C PRO A 146 17.44 -6.48 -20.39
N TYR A 147 16.84 -6.49 -19.19
CA TYR A 147 17.57 -6.16 -17.95
C TYR A 147 18.76 -7.08 -17.71
N SER A 148 18.68 -8.32 -18.14
CA SER A 148 19.74 -9.32 -18.01
C SER A 148 20.86 -9.19 -19.04
N ALA A 149 20.78 -8.25 -19.98
CA ALA A 149 21.81 -8.09 -21.04
C ALA A 149 23.16 -7.71 -20.44
N ARG A 150 24.22 -8.43 -20.83
CA ARG A 150 25.61 -8.23 -20.39
C ARG A 150 26.56 -8.45 -21.55
N GLY A 151 27.74 -7.80 -21.53
CA GLY A 151 28.79 -7.97 -22.51
C GLY A 151 28.73 -6.97 -23.67
N GLN A 152 29.00 -7.41 -24.90
CA GLN A 152 28.99 -6.59 -26.09
C GLN A 152 27.65 -6.72 -26.83
N GLU A 153 27.06 -5.59 -27.22
CA GLU A 153 25.89 -5.57 -28.07
C GLU A 153 26.07 -6.39 -29.34
N GLY A 154 25.03 -7.12 -29.74
CA GLY A 154 24.99 -7.93 -30.98
C GLY A 154 25.73 -9.26 -30.88
N THR A 155 26.33 -9.63 -29.74
CA THR A 155 27.03 -10.93 -29.58
C THR A 155 26.09 -12.10 -29.30
N SER A 156 24.86 -11.81 -28.80
CA SER A 156 23.80 -12.79 -28.60
C SER A 156 22.44 -12.13 -28.75
N SER A 157 21.38 -12.91 -28.85
CA SER A 157 20.01 -12.41 -28.90
C SER A 157 19.64 -11.63 -27.64
N ASN A 158 20.14 -12.05 -26.47
CA ASN A 158 19.91 -11.35 -25.20
C ASN A 158 20.66 -10.00 -25.10
N ASN A 159 21.72 -9.80 -25.89
CA ASN A 159 22.53 -8.59 -25.91
C ASN A 159 22.21 -7.66 -27.10
N THR A 160 21.18 -7.97 -27.87
CA THR A 160 20.80 -7.15 -29.01
C THR A 160 19.86 -6.04 -28.58
N ALA A 161 20.28 -4.78 -28.77
CA ALA A 161 19.43 -3.64 -28.52
C ALA A 161 18.52 -3.36 -29.72
N THR A 162 17.24 -3.14 -29.43
CA THR A 162 16.26 -2.68 -30.42
C THR A 162 16.29 -1.16 -30.49
N THR A 163 16.47 -0.61 -31.69
CA THR A 163 16.37 0.83 -31.94
C THR A 163 14.92 1.28 -31.92
N LEU A 164 14.57 2.21 -31.03
CA LEU A 164 13.23 2.78 -30.88
C LEU A 164 13.14 4.16 -31.55
N ALA A 165 14.23 4.92 -31.62
CA ALA A 165 14.30 6.21 -32.31
C ALA A 165 15.73 6.52 -32.73
N ALA A 166 15.85 7.34 -33.77
CA ALA A 166 17.11 7.84 -34.30
C ALA A 166 17.19 9.39 -34.20
N ASN A 167 18.38 9.94 -34.45
CA ASN A 167 18.63 11.38 -34.37
C ASN A 167 17.70 12.24 -35.23
N ALA A 168 17.34 11.74 -36.41
CA ALA A 168 16.38 12.41 -37.30
C ALA A 168 14.95 12.52 -36.71
N ASP A 169 14.60 11.60 -35.81
CA ASP A 169 13.27 11.56 -35.20
C ASP A 169 13.17 12.48 -33.98
N THR A 170 14.22 12.56 -33.17
CA THR A 170 14.16 13.16 -31.82
C THR A 170 15.27 14.16 -31.52
N GLY A 171 16.39 14.14 -32.25
CA GLY A 171 17.61 14.77 -31.77
C GLY A 171 18.09 14.16 -30.46
N THR A 172 18.92 14.89 -29.74
CA THR A 172 19.51 14.43 -28.48
C THR A 172 18.50 14.45 -27.35
N LEU A 173 18.47 13.35 -26.60
CA LEU A 173 17.54 13.10 -25.49
C LEU A 173 18.26 12.95 -24.15
N TYR A 174 17.55 13.28 -23.05
CA TYR A 174 17.97 12.94 -21.70
C TYR A 174 16.89 12.14 -20.95
N GLY A 175 15.87 12.78 -20.37
CA GLY A 175 14.91 12.15 -19.48
C GLY A 175 14.01 11.13 -20.14
N ILE A 176 13.69 10.07 -19.43
CA ILE A 176 12.76 9.01 -19.84
C ILE A 176 11.70 8.82 -18.76
N ALA A 177 10.45 8.59 -19.18
CA ALA A 177 9.38 8.13 -18.30
C ALA A 177 8.53 7.07 -19.02
N TRP A 178 8.15 6.03 -18.28
CA TRP A 178 7.35 4.92 -18.79
C TRP A 178 5.91 4.97 -18.31
N ASN A 179 4.96 5.03 -19.23
CA ASN A 179 3.55 4.88 -18.91
C ASN A 179 3.14 3.40 -18.95
N ARG A 180 3.02 2.79 -17.78
CA ARG A 180 2.65 1.38 -17.62
C ARG A 180 1.23 1.08 -18.10
N ALA A 181 0.33 2.10 -18.07
CA ALA A 181 -1.08 1.93 -18.39
C ALA A 181 -1.32 1.73 -19.90
N ASP A 182 -0.60 2.47 -20.71
CA ASP A 182 -0.75 2.45 -22.19
C ASP A 182 0.52 2.00 -22.93
N LYS A 183 1.55 1.58 -22.17
CA LYS A 183 2.81 1.01 -22.68
C LYS A 183 3.54 1.94 -23.65
N ARG A 184 3.67 3.22 -23.27
CA ARG A 184 4.38 4.25 -24.03
C ARG A 184 5.56 4.83 -23.27
N VAL A 185 6.66 5.06 -23.96
CA VAL A 185 7.86 5.74 -23.45
C VAL A 185 7.77 7.22 -23.81
N PHE A 186 7.94 8.09 -22.82
CA PHE A 186 8.13 9.52 -23.02
C PHE A 186 9.63 9.85 -22.90
N SER A 187 10.13 10.79 -23.73
CA SER A 187 11.52 11.22 -23.67
C SER A 187 11.64 12.72 -23.95
N SER A 188 12.59 13.38 -23.24
CA SER A 188 12.78 14.84 -23.30
C SER A 188 14.05 15.23 -24.03
N ALA A 189 14.00 16.34 -24.80
CA ALA A 189 15.15 16.94 -25.47
C ALA A 189 16.20 17.42 -24.43
N LEU A 190 17.47 17.39 -24.82
CA LEU A 190 18.61 17.87 -24.04
C LEU A 190 19.45 18.86 -24.85
N ALA A 191 19.86 19.94 -24.21
CA ALA A 191 20.89 20.83 -24.72
C ALA A 191 22.27 20.22 -24.47
N LYS A 192 22.99 19.86 -25.54
CA LYS A 192 24.34 19.31 -25.50
C LYS A 192 25.16 19.79 -26.70
N ARG A 193 26.34 20.27 -26.46
CA ARG A 193 27.23 20.75 -27.54
C ARG A 193 27.62 19.62 -28.51
N GLY A 194 27.65 19.94 -29.80
CA GLY A 194 28.00 19.00 -30.87
C GLY A 194 26.98 17.95 -31.17
N THR A 195 25.68 18.18 -30.80
CA THR A 195 24.53 17.38 -31.15
C THR A 195 23.49 18.19 -31.89
N ASP A 196 22.33 17.61 -32.16
CA ASP A 196 21.20 18.31 -32.80
C ASP A 196 19.98 18.26 -31.87
N TYR A 197 19.09 19.25 -32.01
CA TYR A 197 17.69 19.11 -31.62
C TYR A 197 16.90 18.45 -32.71
N GLY A 198 15.91 17.64 -32.31
CA GLY A 198 14.93 17.08 -33.25
C GLY A 198 13.80 18.04 -33.60
N PRO A 199 12.78 17.52 -34.33
CA PRO A 199 11.60 18.29 -34.68
C PRO A 199 10.85 18.79 -33.44
N GLY A 200 10.76 19.94 -33.04
CA GLY A 200 10.16 20.46 -31.80
C GLY A 200 11.14 21.24 -30.95
N GLY A 201 12.44 21.18 -31.30
CA GLY A 201 13.48 22.03 -30.73
C GLY A 201 13.79 21.73 -29.26
N PRO A 202 14.30 22.73 -28.50
CA PRO A 202 14.78 22.55 -27.13
C PRO A 202 13.69 22.14 -26.12
N GLY A 203 12.43 22.43 -26.41
CA GLY A 203 11.30 22.06 -25.55
C GLY A 203 10.61 20.75 -25.90
N ALA A 204 11.16 19.96 -26.81
CA ALA A 204 10.49 18.76 -27.32
C ALA A 204 10.37 17.66 -26.26
N VAL A 205 9.17 17.11 -26.12
CA VAL A 205 8.91 15.82 -25.48
C VAL A 205 8.35 14.90 -26.56
N TYR A 206 8.96 13.74 -26.71
CA TYR A 206 8.53 12.72 -27.66
C TYR A 206 7.81 11.59 -26.94
N VAL A 207 6.94 10.88 -27.68
CA VAL A 207 6.28 9.65 -27.23
C VAL A 207 6.58 8.52 -28.22
N THR A 208 7.01 7.40 -27.68
CA THR A 208 7.39 6.19 -28.42
C THR A 208 6.48 5.04 -28.02
N ASP A 209 5.93 4.34 -29.01
CA ASP A 209 5.27 3.04 -28.86
C ASP A 209 6.31 1.94 -29.14
N PRO A 210 6.85 1.24 -28.13
CA PRO A 210 7.90 0.25 -28.35
C PRO A 210 7.42 -0.96 -29.17
N ALA A 211 6.13 -1.31 -29.05
CA ALA A 211 5.57 -2.46 -29.78
C ALA A 211 5.46 -2.21 -31.28
N ARG A 212 5.32 -0.94 -31.69
CA ARG A 212 5.22 -0.52 -33.09
C ARG A 212 6.49 0.12 -33.63
N ASN A 213 7.48 0.32 -32.79
CA ASN A 213 8.72 1.03 -33.10
C ASN A 213 8.44 2.42 -33.70
N LYS A 214 7.48 3.16 -33.09
CA LYS A 214 7.01 4.42 -33.62
C LYS A 214 7.19 5.53 -32.61
N THR A 215 7.96 6.55 -32.99
CA THR A 215 8.19 7.77 -32.21
C THR A 215 7.52 8.97 -32.88
N THR A 216 6.89 9.84 -32.08
CA THR A 216 6.26 11.08 -32.55
C THR A 216 6.47 12.18 -31.51
N LEU A 217 6.39 13.45 -31.97
CA LEU A 217 6.37 14.58 -31.06
C LEU A 217 5.08 14.58 -30.23
N PHE A 218 5.23 14.53 -28.90
CA PHE A 218 4.10 14.62 -27.96
C PHE A 218 3.70 16.06 -27.66
N THR A 219 4.69 16.91 -27.33
CA THR A 219 4.49 18.33 -27.05
C THR A 219 5.81 19.10 -27.19
N THR A 220 5.69 20.44 -27.29
CA THR A 220 6.82 21.33 -27.11
C THR A 220 6.56 22.17 -25.85
N VAL A 221 7.38 21.99 -24.82
CA VAL A 221 7.33 22.76 -23.57
C VAL A 221 7.72 24.20 -23.86
N PRO A 222 6.88 25.20 -23.50
CA PRO A 222 7.21 26.59 -23.78
C PRO A 222 8.39 27.10 -22.96
N ASN A 223 9.05 28.13 -23.44
CA ASN A 223 10.18 28.81 -22.75
C ASN A 223 11.37 27.90 -22.42
N ALA A 224 11.64 26.86 -23.20
CA ALA A 224 12.72 25.93 -22.95
C ALA A 224 14.09 26.41 -23.47
N GLY A 225 14.19 27.65 -23.92
CA GLY A 225 15.40 28.24 -24.50
C GLY A 225 15.25 28.52 -25.99
N SER A 226 16.20 29.22 -26.57
CA SER A 226 16.19 29.65 -27.96
C SER A 226 17.53 29.52 -28.67
N THR A 227 18.56 29.05 -27.99
CA THR A 227 19.88 28.85 -28.59
C THR A 227 19.84 27.71 -29.60
N LEU A 228 20.32 27.99 -30.82
CA LEU A 228 20.35 27.01 -31.91
C LEU A 228 21.78 26.50 -32.09
N HIS A 229 21.91 25.22 -32.44
CA HIS A 229 23.19 24.63 -32.80
C HIS A 229 23.78 25.32 -34.03
N GLY A 230 25.09 25.60 -33.91
CA GLY A 230 25.88 26.24 -34.95
C GLY A 230 26.75 25.24 -35.74
N PRO A 231 27.27 25.61 -36.89
CA PRO A 231 28.18 24.74 -37.62
C PRO A 231 29.55 24.62 -36.94
N GLY A 232 30.24 23.54 -37.20
CA GLY A 232 31.63 23.35 -36.77
C GLY A 232 31.77 23.04 -35.27
N THR A 233 32.34 23.93 -34.50
CA THR A 233 32.62 23.72 -33.06
C THR A 233 31.41 23.94 -32.15
N ASP A 234 30.28 24.40 -32.68
CA ASP A 234 29.04 24.65 -31.93
C ASP A 234 29.27 25.52 -30.67
N ASP A 235 29.97 26.62 -30.83
CA ASP A 235 30.46 27.49 -29.73
C ASP A 235 29.33 28.21 -29.00
N ALA A 236 28.15 28.34 -29.64
CA ALA A 236 26.97 28.87 -28.99
C ALA A 236 26.55 28.02 -27.77
N PHE A 237 26.89 26.73 -27.77
CA PHE A 237 26.56 25.79 -26.69
C PHE A 237 27.63 25.66 -25.59
N LEU A 238 28.64 26.54 -25.56
CA LEU A 238 29.67 26.50 -24.51
C LEU A 238 29.14 26.74 -23.08
N ASP A 239 27.99 27.42 -22.91
CA ASP A 239 27.40 27.71 -21.61
C ASP A 239 25.89 27.32 -21.51
N VAL A 240 25.32 26.70 -22.54
CA VAL A 240 23.91 26.34 -22.65
C VAL A 240 23.54 25.06 -21.90
N PRO A 241 24.35 23.96 -21.92
CA PRO A 241 24.01 22.74 -21.19
C PRO A 241 23.68 23.00 -19.72
N GLY A 242 22.62 22.38 -19.21
CA GLY A 242 22.09 22.57 -17.86
C GLY A 242 21.33 23.87 -17.63
N LYS A 243 21.20 24.75 -18.63
CA LYS A 243 20.50 26.04 -18.52
C LYS A 243 19.33 26.21 -19.48
N GLU A 244 19.37 25.58 -20.62
CA GLU A 244 18.27 25.55 -21.59
C GLU A 244 17.84 24.11 -21.85
N SER A 245 16.73 23.91 -22.56
CA SER A 245 16.09 22.65 -22.84
C SER A 245 15.42 22.03 -21.61
N LEU A 246 15.31 20.72 -21.56
CA LEU A 246 14.56 19.99 -20.54
C LEU A 246 15.50 19.12 -19.71
N GLY A 247 15.13 18.96 -18.45
CA GLY A 247 15.78 18.01 -17.53
C GLY A 247 15.01 16.69 -17.41
N GLY A 248 14.94 16.18 -16.19
CA GLY A 248 14.20 14.96 -15.84
C GLY A 248 12.72 15.07 -16.13
N ILE A 249 12.13 13.93 -16.48
CA ILE A 249 10.68 13.76 -16.62
C ILE A 249 10.24 12.56 -15.79
N ALA A 250 8.99 12.58 -15.31
CA ALA A 250 8.40 11.49 -14.57
C ALA A 250 6.90 11.41 -14.81
N ILE A 251 6.33 10.21 -14.71
CA ILE A 251 4.92 9.95 -14.90
C ILE A 251 4.32 9.35 -13.62
N THR A 252 3.09 9.73 -13.29
CA THR A 252 2.39 9.17 -12.14
C THR A 252 2.09 7.68 -12.34
N ASP A 253 2.04 6.89 -11.25
CA ASP A 253 1.80 5.44 -11.29
C ASP A 253 0.50 5.06 -12.01
N ASP A 254 -0.51 5.94 -11.96
CA ASP A 254 -1.78 5.76 -12.67
C ASP A 254 -1.71 6.13 -14.17
N GLY A 255 -0.56 6.59 -14.66
CA GLY A 255 -0.29 6.95 -16.06
C GLY A 255 -1.00 8.21 -16.56
N LYS A 256 -1.58 9.03 -15.66
CA LYS A 256 -2.39 10.18 -16.09
C LYS A 256 -1.64 11.48 -16.27
N ASP A 257 -0.57 11.69 -15.50
CA ASP A 257 0.15 12.96 -15.46
C ASP A 257 1.64 12.77 -15.72
N LEU A 258 2.15 13.51 -16.68
CA LEU A 258 3.57 13.62 -16.99
C LEU A 258 4.08 14.96 -16.43
N PHE A 259 5.12 14.91 -15.62
CA PHE A 259 5.84 16.06 -15.13
C PHE A 259 7.16 16.23 -15.89
N VAL A 260 7.51 17.49 -16.18
CA VAL A 260 8.71 17.85 -16.97
C VAL A 260 9.39 19.06 -16.34
N VAL A 261 10.68 18.94 -16.06
CA VAL A 261 11.51 20.08 -15.58
C VAL A 261 12.00 20.88 -16.78
N ASN A 262 11.69 22.16 -16.83
CA ASN A 262 12.24 23.09 -17.81
C ASN A 262 13.42 23.86 -17.18
N LEU A 263 14.60 23.73 -17.78
CA LEU A 263 15.87 24.26 -17.24
C LEU A 263 15.98 25.77 -17.41
N ASN A 264 15.37 26.33 -18.48
CA ASN A 264 15.52 27.75 -18.81
C ASN A 264 14.66 28.65 -17.91
N ASP A 265 13.36 28.33 -17.76
CA ASP A 265 12.48 29.14 -16.93
C ASP A 265 12.33 28.59 -15.49
N ARG A 266 12.98 27.47 -15.18
CA ARG A 266 13.03 26.80 -13.87
C ARG A 266 11.65 26.49 -13.34
N LYS A 267 10.79 25.94 -14.22
CA LYS A 267 9.44 25.50 -13.86
C LYS A 267 9.28 24.01 -14.04
N LEU A 268 8.37 23.47 -13.23
CA LEU A 268 7.84 22.14 -13.39
C LEU A 268 6.52 22.23 -14.19
N TYR A 269 6.45 21.58 -15.35
CA TYR A 269 5.28 21.52 -16.19
C TYR A 269 4.56 20.20 -16.01
N ARG A 270 3.21 20.23 -15.98
CA ARG A 270 2.35 19.05 -15.88
C ARG A 270 1.50 18.90 -17.13
N TYR A 271 1.54 17.74 -17.77
CA TYR A 271 0.77 17.38 -18.96
C TYR A 271 -0.10 16.17 -18.73
N GLY A 272 -1.23 16.05 -19.46
CA GLY A 272 -2.01 14.81 -19.49
C GLY A 272 -1.34 13.77 -20.36
N ALA A 273 -0.91 12.66 -19.76
CA ALA A 273 -0.10 11.65 -20.45
C ALA A 273 -0.93 10.64 -21.27
N SER A 274 -2.25 10.58 -21.11
CA SER A 274 -3.10 9.61 -21.82
C SER A 274 -3.36 9.96 -23.28
N ALA A 275 -3.18 11.23 -23.67
CA ALA A 275 -3.40 11.69 -25.05
C ALA A 275 -2.25 11.26 -25.98
N ALA A 276 -2.50 11.23 -27.28
CA ALA A 276 -1.45 10.99 -28.27
C ALA A 276 -0.50 12.18 -28.40
N THR A 277 -1.00 13.40 -28.20
CA THR A 277 -0.27 14.67 -28.19
C THR A 277 -0.89 15.62 -27.16
N ALA A 278 -0.11 16.57 -26.66
CA ALA A 278 -0.60 17.64 -25.78
C ALA A 278 -0.25 19.00 -26.36
N SER A 279 -1.25 19.84 -26.59
CA SER A 279 -1.07 21.19 -27.14
C SER A 279 -0.71 22.24 -26.08
N ALA A 280 -1.04 21.98 -24.81
CA ALA A 280 -0.77 22.85 -23.67
C ALA A 280 -0.58 22.04 -22.37
N PRO A 281 0.18 22.58 -21.41
CA PRO A 281 0.27 21.96 -20.08
C PRO A 281 -1.05 22.11 -19.31
N LYS A 282 -1.37 21.14 -18.48
CA LYS A 282 -2.45 21.24 -17.48
C LYS A 282 -2.15 22.32 -16.44
N ALA A 283 -0.87 22.43 -16.05
CA ALA A 283 -0.36 23.40 -15.10
C ALA A 283 1.15 23.61 -15.25
N SER A 284 1.66 24.71 -14.69
CA SER A 284 3.08 24.94 -14.50
C SER A 284 3.32 25.55 -13.12
N TYR A 285 4.41 25.15 -12.49
CA TYR A 285 4.75 25.55 -11.13
C TYR A 285 6.19 26.08 -11.09
N SER A 286 6.40 27.26 -10.50
CA SER A 286 7.75 27.79 -10.30
C SER A 286 8.47 26.93 -9.27
N ILE A 287 9.65 26.42 -9.60
CA ILE A 287 10.49 25.66 -8.67
C ILE A 287 11.20 26.69 -7.79
N PRO A 288 10.96 26.73 -6.47
CA PRO A 288 11.52 27.75 -5.59
C PRO A 288 13.03 27.60 -5.47
N ASP A 289 13.73 28.73 -5.34
CA ASP A 289 15.14 28.75 -4.99
C ASP A 289 15.30 28.29 -3.52
N PRO A 290 16.09 27.24 -3.25
CA PRO A 290 16.26 26.73 -1.88
C PRO A 290 17.15 27.60 -0.99
N GLY A 291 17.55 28.79 -1.44
CA GLY A 291 18.46 29.68 -0.75
C GLY A 291 19.91 29.53 -1.21
N CYS A 292 20.14 29.39 -2.51
CA CYS A 292 21.51 29.45 -3.06
C CYS A 292 22.17 30.79 -2.74
N PRO A 293 23.50 30.85 -2.44
CA PRO A 293 24.22 32.10 -2.13
C PRO A 293 24.10 33.18 -3.20
N ALA A 294 23.90 32.76 -4.47
CA ALA A 294 23.49 33.64 -5.55
C ALA A 294 22.24 33.08 -6.19
N ALA A 295 21.14 33.85 -6.23
CA ALA A 295 19.82 33.43 -6.71
C ALA A 295 19.86 32.90 -8.16
N GLY A 296 20.78 33.36 -8.99
CA GLY A 296 21.00 32.85 -10.35
C GLY A 296 21.60 31.45 -10.42
N ASP A 297 22.13 30.90 -9.33
CA ASP A 297 22.90 29.68 -9.31
C ASP A 297 22.06 28.42 -9.00
N TRP A 298 20.78 28.57 -8.69
CA TRP A 298 19.89 27.42 -8.58
C TRP A 298 19.64 26.76 -9.94
N ARG A 299 19.96 25.48 -10.04
CA ARG A 299 19.86 24.66 -11.26
C ARG A 299 19.03 23.40 -10.98
N PRO A 300 17.68 23.46 -11.00
CA PRO A 300 16.83 22.29 -10.94
C PRO A 300 17.00 21.46 -12.22
N PHE A 301 17.06 20.12 -12.09
CA PHE A 301 17.24 19.24 -13.23
C PHE A 301 16.51 17.90 -13.04
N GLY A 302 16.83 17.15 -11.97
CA GLY A 302 16.33 15.81 -11.72
C GLY A 302 14.89 15.77 -11.22
N LEU A 303 14.24 14.67 -11.49
CA LEU A 303 12.87 14.41 -11.05
C LEU A 303 12.75 12.96 -10.58
N GLY A 304 11.98 12.73 -9.51
CA GLY A 304 11.64 11.43 -8.98
C GLY A 304 10.25 11.42 -8.36
N LEU A 305 9.61 10.26 -8.29
CA LEU A 305 8.32 10.07 -7.64
C LEU A 305 8.42 8.94 -6.61
N GLN A 306 7.77 9.09 -5.47
CA GLN A 306 7.68 8.05 -4.44
C GLN A 306 6.41 8.24 -3.60
N ASP A 307 5.63 7.17 -3.42
CA ASP A 307 4.48 7.12 -2.51
C ASP A 307 3.56 8.36 -2.61
N ALA A 308 3.16 8.75 -3.84
CA ALA A 308 2.32 9.90 -4.16
C ALA A 308 2.97 11.29 -3.90
N THR A 309 4.27 11.36 -3.71
CA THR A 309 5.05 12.60 -3.59
C THR A 309 6.00 12.73 -4.76
N GLY A 310 6.09 13.93 -5.33
CA GLY A 310 7.10 14.26 -6.33
C GLY A 310 8.32 14.93 -5.69
N TYR A 311 9.48 14.79 -6.32
CA TYR A 311 10.74 15.35 -5.86
C TYR A 311 11.50 15.99 -7.02
N VAL A 312 11.84 17.28 -6.90
CA VAL A 312 12.72 17.96 -7.84
C VAL A 312 14.09 18.10 -7.21
N GLY A 313 15.09 17.57 -7.87
CA GLY A 313 16.50 17.71 -7.51
C GLY A 313 17.23 18.74 -8.35
N GLY A 314 18.19 19.42 -7.75
CA GLY A 314 19.05 20.34 -8.44
C GLY A 314 20.27 20.71 -7.60
N VAL A 315 21.05 21.63 -8.13
CA VAL A 315 22.28 22.10 -7.45
C VAL A 315 22.32 23.62 -7.37
N CYS A 316 22.89 24.14 -6.27
CA CYS A 316 23.44 25.46 -6.26
C CYS A 316 24.80 25.36 -6.98
N SER A 317 24.90 25.93 -8.16
CA SER A 317 26.05 25.69 -9.09
C SER A 317 27.34 26.38 -8.71
N GLY A 318 27.28 27.39 -7.84
CA GLY A 318 28.45 28.23 -7.50
C GLY A 318 29.00 29.02 -8.67
N GLN A 319 28.30 29.11 -9.80
CA GLN A 319 28.81 29.77 -11.02
C GLN A 319 29.07 31.24 -10.82
N SER A 320 28.19 31.95 -10.12
CA SER A 320 28.33 33.40 -9.91
C SER A 320 29.43 33.74 -8.90
N THR A 321 29.73 32.85 -7.98
CA THR A 321 30.69 33.08 -6.89
C THR A 321 32.04 32.46 -7.15
N GLY A 322 32.13 31.42 -7.98
CA GLY A 322 33.32 30.62 -8.22
C GLY A 322 33.81 29.84 -7.00
N LYS A 323 32.95 29.63 -5.98
CA LYS A 323 33.32 28.97 -4.72
C LYS A 323 32.71 27.59 -4.58
N LEU A 324 33.53 26.60 -4.26
CA LEU A 324 33.11 25.25 -3.93
C LEU A 324 32.17 25.21 -2.70
N THR A 325 32.45 26.05 -1.69
CA THR A 325 31.64 26.16 -0.46
C THR A 325 30.23 26.64 -0.71
N ASP A 326 29.92 27.20 -1.85
CA ASP A 326 28.59 27.68 -2.24
C ASP A 326 27.81 26.64 -3.03
N MET A 327 28.46 25.51 -3.35
CA MET A 327 27.84 24.42 -4.08
C MET A 327 27.10 23.43 -3.15
N ARG A 328 25.84 23.14 -3.47
CA ARG A 328 25.06 22.22 -2.71
C ARG A 328 24.12 21.43 -3.63
N ALA A 329 23.86 20.17 -3.31
CA ALA A 329 22.76 19.41 -3.88
C ALA A 329 21.52 19.57 -3.00
N VAL A 330 20.38 19.86 -3.61
CA VAL A 330 19.10 20.08 -2.89
C VAL A 330 17.99 19.29 -3.56
N VAL A 331 17.12 18.68 -2.74
CA VAL A 331 15.90 18.01 -3.19
C VAL A 331 14.69 18.64 -2.52
N LEU A 332 13.74 19.10 -3.35
CA LEU A 332 12.48 19.72 -2.94
C LEU A 332 11.33 18.75 -3.20
N PRO A 333 10.56 18.37 -2.19
CA PRO A 333 9.33 17.61 -2.40
C PRO A 333 8.24 18.52 -2.95
N PHE A 334 7.30 17.95 -3.72
CA PHE A 334 6.08 18.65 -4.15
C PHE A 334 4.88 17.72 -4.17
N ASP A 335 3.71 18.29 -3.95
CA ASP A 335 2.43 17.57 -4.03
C ASP A 335 2.01 17.36 -5.49
N LEU A 336 1.75 16.13 -5.90
CA LEU A 336 1.44 15.77 -7.29
C LEU A 336 0.12 16.36 -7.80
N THR A 337 -0.80 16.73 -6.91
CA THR A 337 -2.11 17.27 -7.26
C THR A 337 -2.07 18.78 -7.42
N THR A 338 -1.51 19.47 -6.44
CA THR A 338 -1.49 20.94 -6.34
C THR A 338 -0.23 21.57 -6.91
N GLY A 339 0.87 20.81 -7.02
CA GLY A 339 2.20 21.30 -7.40
C GLY A 339 2.87 22.14 -6.31
N ALA A 340 2.33 22.16 -5.09
CA ALA A 340 2.88 22.92 -3.98
C ALA A 340 4.21 22.31 -3.51
N PHE A 341 5.28 23.11 -3.48
CA PHE A 341 6.58 22.70 -3.01
C PHE A 341 6.70 22.79 -1.48
N GLY A 342 7.33 21.78 -0.89
CA GLY A 342 7.69 21.74 0.52
C GLY A 342 9.09 22.33 0.80
N LYS A 343 9.52 22.22 2.06
CA LYS A 343 10.90 22.53 2.44
C LYS A 343 11.84 21.47 1.88
N PRO A 344 13.14 21.80 1.66
CA PRO A 344 14.13 20.80 1.27
C PRO A 344 14.10 19.58 2.17
N VAL A 345 14.11 18.39 1.57
CA VAL A 345 14.25 17.10 2.27
C VAL A 345 15.68 16.57 2.19
N LEU A 346 16.49 17.11 1.30
CA LEU A 346 17.93 16.93 1.22
C LEU A 346 18.57 18.28 0.92
N ASP A 347 19.66 18.60 1.63
CA ASP A 347 20.45 19.81 1.46
C ASP A 347 21.90 19.48 1.85
N GLN A 348 22.70 19.08 0.85
CA GLN A 348 24.03 18.52 1.05
C GLN A 348 25.09 19.37 0.37
N PRO A 349 26.10 19.87 1.09
CA PRO A 349 27.29 20.49 0.48
C PRO A 349 28.00 19.51 -0.49
N LEU A 350 28.50 20.05 -1.62
CA LEU A 350 29.17 19.26 -2.66
C LEU A 350 30.72 19.33 -2.52
N ASP A 351 31.20 19.51 -1.32
CA ASP A 351 32.61 19.56 -0.96
C ASP A 351 33.18 18.23 -0.42
N TYR A 352 32.38 17.20 -0.42
CA TYR A 352 32.79 15.89 0.05
C TYR A 352 33.83 15.23 -0.88
N PRO A 353 34.73 14.37 -0.35
CA PRO A 353 35.73 13.69 -1.16
C PRO A 353 35.05 12.67 -2.10
N ARG A 354 35.42 12.73 -3.38
CA ARG A 354 35.04 11.78 -4.44
C ARG A 354 36.27 11.06 -4.94
N GLN A 355 36.08 9.88 -5.55
CA GLN A 355 37.17 9.24 -6.26
C GLN A 355 37.56 10.02 -7.54
N SER A 356 38.86 10.06 -7.88
CA SER A 356 39.30 10.62 -9.15
C SER A 356 38.78 9.79 -10.33
N THR A 357 38.27 10.45 -11.36
CA THR A 357 37.83 9.80 -12.61
C THR A 357 38.99 9.15 -13.38
N VAL A 358 40.18 9.67 -13.27
CA VAL A 358 41.42 9.12 -13.84
C VAL A 358 42.19 8.46 -12.71
N GLY A 359 42.43 7.16 -12.72
CA GLY A 359 43.12 6.43 -11.64
C GLY A 359 44.36 7.14 -11.06
N ALA A 360 45.26 6.54 -10.31
CA ALA A 360 46.36 7.20 -9.57
C ALA A 360 47.31 7.96 -10.48
N GLY A 361 46.93 9.14 -10.95
CA GLY A 361 47.72 10.05 -11.78
C GLY A 361 47.73 11.47 -11.20
N PRO A 362 48.53 12.38 -11.72
CA PRO A 362 48.70 13.76 -11.19
C PRO A 362 47.47 14.67 -11.38
N CYS A 363 46.36 14.16 -11.90
CA CYS A 363 45.14 14.90 -12.13
C CYS A 363 44.15 14.64 -11.01
N PRO A 364 43.97 15.54 -10.05
CA PRO A 364 43.02 15.40 -8.99
C PRO A 364 41.60 15.77 -9.50
N GLY A 365 41.04 15.03 -10.42
CA GLY A 365 39.62 15.14 -10.76
C GLY A 365 38.70 14.58 -9.66
N ALA A 366 39.12 14.68 -8.41
CA ALA A 366 38.52 14.05 -7.25
C ALA A 366 37.49 14.92 -6.55
N GLY A 367 37.06 16.04 -7.11
CA GLY A 367 36.05 16.93 -6.53
C GLY A 367 35.04 17.37 -7.58
N TRP A 368 34.01 18.05 -7.12
CA TRP A 368 33.15 18.87 -7.97
C TRP A 368 33.76 20.24 -8.15
N PHE A 369 33.49 20.90 -9.27
CA PHE A 369 33.92 22.26 -9.57
C PHE A 369 32.66 23.15 -9.75
N PRO A 370 32.76 24.44 -9.33
CA PRO A 370 31.72 25.43 -9.66
C PRO A 370 31.53 25.51 -11.17
N TRP A 371 30.28 25.66 -11.61
CA TRP A 371 30.00 25.89 -13.01
C TRP A 371 30.71 27.12 -13.51
N THR A 372 31.11 27.11 -14.76
CA THR A 372 31.82 28.24 -15.40
C THR A 372 31.11 28.67 -16.67
N SER A 373 31.18 29.94 -17.05
CA SER A 373 30.70 30.40 -18.36
C SER A 373 31.75 30.18 -19.45
N THR A 374 33.00 30.19 -19.11
CA THR A 374 34.12 29.88 -20.01
C THR A 374 34.49 28.41 -19.94
N TYR A 375 34.76 27.83 -21.11
CA TYR A 375 35.15 26.41 -21.16
C TYR A 375 36.61 26.27 -20.62
N PRO A 376 36.83 25.44 -19.57
CA PRO A 376 38.15 25.23 -19.00
C PRO A 376 39.04 24.47 -20.01
N THR A 377 40.23 25.00 -20.26
CA THR A 377 41.22 24.37 -21.12
C THR A 377 42.35 23.67 -20.35
N THR A 378 42.39 23.87 -19.03
CA THR A 378 43.33 23.24 -18.11
C THR A 378 42.59 22.85 -16.84
N GLN A 379 43.03 21.80 -16.17
CA GLN A 379 42.49 21.37 -14.89
C GLN A 379 43.28 22.07 -13.77
N ASN A 380 42.64 22.96 -12.98
CA ASN A 380 43.25 23.70 -11.89
C ASN A 380 44.58 24.41 -12.29
N GLY A 381 44.66 24.91 -13.52
CA GLY A 381 45.87 25.54 -14.04
C GLY A 381 47.02 24.58 -14.44
N ASN A 382 46.83 23.28 -14.27
CA ASN A 382 47.79 22.26 -14.63
C ASN A 382 47.27 21.37 -15.77
N ALA A 383 48.09 21.09 -16.76
CA ALA A 383 47.78 20.13 -17.81
C ALA A 383 47.81 18.71 -17.25
N CYS A 384 46.66 18.03 -17.27
CA CYS A 384 46.57 16.64 -16.90
C CYS A 384 47.03 15.75 -18.05
N GLY A 385 48.31 15.59 -18.24
CA GLY A 385 48.85 14.94 -19.41
C GLY A 385 48.47 15.67 -20.70
N THR A 386 48.92 15.19 -21.84
CA THR A 386 48.78 15.88 -23.12
C THR A 386 47.43 15.75 -23.79
N SER A 387 46.43 15.07 -23.21
CA SER A 387 45.26 14.69 -24.00
C SER A 387 43.89 14.60 -23.32
N THR A 388 43.77 14.78 -21.99
CA THR A 388 42.42 14.60 -21.35
C THR A 388 42.19 15.59 -20.20
N ILE A 389 41.04 16.27 -20.18
CA ILE A 389 40.61 17.16 -19.10
C ILE A 389 39.36 16.58 -18.43
N ALA A 390 39.37 16.55 -17.09
CA ALA A 390 38.23 16.26 -16.25
C ALA A 390 37.98 17.43 -15.31
N ASN A 391 36.87 18.13 -15.43
CA ASN A 391 36.53 19.28 -14.60
C ASN A 391 35.05 19.23 -14.24
N PRO A 392 34.61 18.18 -13.49
CA PRO A 392 33.21 17.86 -13.35
C PRO A 392 32.41 18.98 -12.69
N GLU A 393 31.43 19.48 -13.40
CA GLU A 393 30.39 20.42 -12.99
C GLU A 393 29.12 19.66 -12.67
N PRO A 394 28.63 19.63 -11.41
CA PRO A 394 27.53 18.74 -11.03
C PRO A 394 26.17 19.18 -11.59
N GLU A 395 25.39 18.22 -12.04
CA GLU A 395 23.93 18.30 -12.29
C GLU A 395 23.27 17.12 -11.60
N LEU A 396 22.33 17.33 -10.67
CA LEU A 396 21.55 16.25 -10.07
C LEU A 396 20.48 15.80 -11.06
N GLY A 397 20.79 14.75 -11.84
CA GLY A 397 20.00 14.33 -13.01
C GLY A 397 18.85 13.39 -12.72
N LYS A 398 18.99 12.44 -11.79
CA LYS A 398 17.95 11.44 -11.48
C LYS A 398 17.83 11.23 -9.98
N ILE A 399 16.58 10.99 -9.53
CA ILE A 399 16.23 10.63 -8.16
C ILE A 399 15.38 9.36 -8.23
N LEU A 400 15.78 8.32 -7.52
CA LEU A 400 14.99 7.10 -7.32
C LEU A 400 14.92 6.76 -5.84
N PHE A 401 14.06 5.81 -5.49
CA PHE A 401 13.89 5.37 -4.11
C PHE A 401 13.95 3.85 -4.00
N GLU A 402 14.76 3.38 -3.07
CA GLU A 402 14.83 1.99 -2.69
C GLU A 402 13.57 1.51 -1.94
N THR A 403 13.43 0.21 -1.80
CA THR A 403 12.30 -0.41 -1.08
C THR A 403 12.32 -0.03 0.41
N ASP A 404 13.50 0.24 0.98
CA ASP A 404 13.68 0.70 2.37
C ASP A 404 13.40 2.21 2.57
N GLY A 405 13.08 2.92 1.48
CA GLY A 405 12.86 4.36 1.48
C GLY A 405 14.12 5.20 1.34
N SER A 406 15.30 4.60 1.22
CA SER A 406 16.55 5.33 0.91
C SER A 406 16.44 6.00 -0.46
N MET A 407 16.98 7.20 -0.58
CA MET A 407 17.02 7.95 -1.83
C MET A 407 18.31 7.62 -2.60
N LEU A 408 18.19 7.35 -3.88
CA LEU A 408 19.30 7.17 -4.81
C LEU A 408 19.41 8.41 -5.67
N LEU A 409 20.62 8.97 -5.76
CA LEU A 409 20.94 10.21 -6.44
C LEU A 409 21.97 9.95 -7.51
N ALA A 410 21.70 10.41 -8.74
CA ALA A 410 22.64 10.30 -9.83
C ALA A 410 23.02 11.69 -10.36
N PHE A 411 24.30 11.98 -10.36
CA PHE A 411 24.86 13.23 -10.82
C PHE A 411 25.50 13.09 -12.19
N ARG A 412 25.11 13.99 -13.10
CA ARG A 412 25.72 14.20 -14.41
C ARG A 412 26.82 15.23 -14.31
N ASP A 413 27.75 15.15 -15.25
CA ASP A 413 28.83 16.13 -15.43
C ASP A 413 28.51 17.08 -16.60
N ARG A 414 28.07 18.30 -16.28
CA ARG A 414 27.79 19.35 -17.25
C ARG A 414 29.02 19.69 -18.11
N PHE A 415 30.23 19.65 -17.54
CA PHE A 415 31.47 19.92 -18.30
C PHE A 415 31.61 18.95 -19.50
N ALA A 416 31.26 17.69 -19.32
CA ALA A 416 31.25 16.69 -20.39
C ALA A 416 30.21 16.98 -21.49
N ASP A 417 29.15 17.68 -21.18
CA ASP A 417 28.13 18.09 -22.17
C ASP A 417 28.51 19.37 -22.92
N ARG A 418 29.47 20.13 -22.42
CA ARG A 418 30.04 21.31 -23.05
C ARG A 418 31.23 20.99 -23.95
N GLY A 419 31.81 19.81 -23.79
CA GLY A 419 32.98 19.36 -24.53
C GLY A 419 32.70 19.06 -26.01
N PRO A 420 33.67 19.19 -26.90
CA PRO A 420 33.51 18.81 -28.28
C PRO A 420 33.39 17.29 -28.44
N GLY A 421 32.56 16.86 -29.38
CA GLY A 421 32.40 15.44 -29.73
C GLY A 421 33.61 14.78 -30.40
N ALA A 422 34.48 15.60 -30.98
CA ALA A 422 35.83 15.25 -31.45
C ALA A 422 36.72 16.48 -31.35
N PRO A 423 38.01 16.36 -31.00
CA PRO A 423 38.89 17.52 -30.97
C PRO A 423 38.98 18.13 -32.36
N ALA A 424 38.62 19.42 -32.51
CA ALA A 424 39.03 20.15 -33.70
C ALA A 424 40.57 20.20 -33.75
N PRO A 425 41.17 20.17 -34.91
CA PRO A 425 42.64 20.29 -35.02
C PRO A 425 43.13 21.54 -34.28
N GLY A 426 43.98 21.36 -33.27
CA GLY A 426 44.51 22.44 -32.45
C GLY A 426 43.74 22.81 -31.20
N SER A 427 42.57 22.22 -30.93
CA SER A 427 41.84 22.38 -29.69
C SER A 427 42.17 21.31 -28.65
N VAL A 428 41.94 21.67 -27.38
CA VAL A 428 42.26 20.88 -26.21
C VAL A 428 41.59 19.53 -26.21
N ALA A 429 42.37 18.54 -26.00
CA ALA A 429 42.25 17.32 -25.23
C ALA A 429 40.84 16.75 -25.03
N ASN A 430 40.74 15.45 -25.15
CA ASN A 430 39.57 14.65 -24.82
C ASN A 430 38.96 15.02 -23.45
N VAL A 431 37.66 15.27 -23.43
CA VAL A 431 36.89 15.46 -22.21
C VAL A 431 36.65 14.10 -21.56
N MET A 432 36.81 14.01 -20.25
CA MET A 432 36.38 12.86 -19.46
C MET A 432 35.21 13.28 -18.56
N SER A 433 34.10 12.59 -18.71
CA SER A 433 32.94 12.75 -17.84
C SER A 433 33.25 12.25 -16.43
N GLY A 434 32.89 13.05 -15.43
CA GLY A 434 33.06 12.76 -14.00
C GLY A 434 31.77 12.82 -13.20
N GLY A 435 30.71 12.14 -13.65
CA GLY A 435 29.49 12.02 -12.88
C GLY A 435 29.65 11.20 -11.60
N ASP A 436 28.59 11.07 -10.80
CA ASP A 436 28.61 10.39 -9.52
C ASP A 436 27.30 9.70 -9.19
N LEU A 437 27.33 8.75 -8.26
CA LEU A 437 26.16 8.09 -7.70
C LEU A 437 26.27 8.13 -6.18
N ASP A 438 25.16 8.49 -5.54
CA ASP A 438 25.07 8.55 -4.08
C ASP A 438 23.81 7.90 -3.57
N LYS A 439 23.89 7.36 -2.37
CA LYS A 439 22.74 6.90 -1.60
C LYS A 439 22.54 7.84 -0.42
N ALA A 440 21.30 8.21 -0.12
CA ALA A 440 20.96 9.03 1.02
C ALA A 440 19.95 8.31 1.89
N CYS A 441 20.18 8.27 3.20
CA CYS A 441 19.29 7.68 4.19
C CYS A 441 18.47 8.76 4.90
N LEU A 442 17.26 8.40 5.27
CA LEU A 442 16.37 9.26 6.02
C LEU A 442 16.80 9.28 7.50
N SER A 443 17.14 10.46 8.00
CA SER A 443 17.50 10.69 9.40
C SER A 443 16.78 11.93 9.92
N ASN A 444 15.95 11.77 10.96
CA ASN A 444 15.20 12.88 11.58
C ASN A 444 14.37 13.71 10.58
N GLY A 445 13.80 13.08 9.57
CA GLY A 445 12.96 13.73 8.55
C GLY A 445 13.71 14.40 7.41
N MET A 446 15.03 14.29 7.38
CA MET A 446 15.91 14.77 6.30
C MET A 446 16.72 13.62 5.73
N TYR A 447 16.95 13.65 4.40
CA TYR A 447 17.89 12.73 3.77
C TYR A 447 19.31 13.25 3.96
N VAL A 448 20.20 12.34 4.33
CA VAL A 448 21.64 12.60 4.50
C VAL A 448 22.38 11.71 3.49
N MET A 449 23.18 12.34 2.62
CA MET A 449 24.00 11.60 1.64
C MET A 449 25.10 10.79 2.35
N ASP A 450 25.37 9.63 1.78
CA ASP A 450 26.47 8.74 2.21
C ASP A 450 27.82 9.27 1.73
N THR A 451 28.28 10.35 2.33
CA THR A 451 29.50 11.07 1.93
C THR A 451 30.76 10.61 2.62
N ASN A 452 30.81 9.66 3.44
CA ASN A 452 31.94 8.98 4.11
C ASN A 452 31.38 7.97 5.11
N ASP A 453 30.53 7.05 4.62
CA ASP A 453 29.78 6.10 5.45
C ASP A 453 28.83 6.79 6.44
N GLY A 454 28.33 7.99 6.08
CA GLY A 454 27.45 8.78 6.96
C GLY A 454 26.12 8.14 7.26
N CYS A 455 25.67 7.19 6.42
CA CYS A 455 24.47 6.40 6.61
C CYS A 455 24.74 5.06 7.30
N GLY A 456 25.99 4.64 7.49
CA GLY A 456 26.33 3.30 7.96
C GLY A 456 25.84 2.17 7.03
N LEU A 457 25.56 2.49 5.78
CA LEU A 457 24.96 1.56 4.81
C LEU A 457 26.02 0.81 3.98
N SER A 458 27.25 1.34 3.92
CA SER A 458 28.33 0.69 3.19
C SER A 458 29.04 -0.33 4.07
N PRO A 459 29.01 -1.61 3.70
CA PRO A 459 29.75 -2.65 4.44
C PRO A 459 31.27 -2.48 4.36
N ARG A 460 31.74 -1.53 3.56
CA ARG A 460 33.18 -1.30 3.29
C ARG A 460 33.73 -0.10 4.07
N GLY A 461 32.91 0.65 4.79
CA GLY A 461 33.32 1.88 5.46
C GLY A 461 33.74 3.00 4.49
N THR A 462 33.24 2.95 3.24
CA THR A 462 33.41 3.96 2.19
C THR A 462 32.02 4.34 1.66
N ARG A 463 31.96 5.29 0.74
CA ARG A 463 30.70 5.62 0.06
C ARG A 463 30.10 4.38 -0.59
N PHE A 464 28.78 4.30 -0.60
CA PHE A 464 28.05 3.09 -1.04
C PHE A 464 28.39 2.69 -2.47
N PHE A 465 28.45 3.66 -3.41
CA PHE A 465 28.71 3.42 -4.82
C PHE A 465 30.16 3.67 -5.26
N ASP A 466 31.11 3.86 -4.33
CA ASP A 466 32.52 4.02 -4.67
C ASP A 466 33.12 2.73 -5.26
N THR A 467 33.03 2.60 -6.57
CA THR A 467 33.53 1.44 -7.31
C THR A 467 34.45 1.86 -8.45
N THR A 468 35.32 0.96 -8.85
CA THR A 468 36.17 1.14 -10.03
C THR A 468 35.51 0.44 -11.23
N TRP A 469 35.33 1.19 -12.31
CA TRP A 469 34.68 0.69 -13.54
C TRP A 469 35.72 0.71 -14.67
N GLY A 470 36.23 -0.47 -15.05
CA GLY A 470 37.10 -0.60 -16.20
C GLY A 470 38.40 0.20 -16.16
N GLY A 471 38.87 0.60 -15.00
CA GLY A 471 40.08 1.46 -14.87
C GLY A 471 39.78 2.94 -14.70
N HIS A 472 38.53 3.37 -14.90
CA HIS A 472 38.03 4.70 -14.60
C HIS A 472 37.07 4.62 -13.41
N ARG A 473 36.86 5.75 -12.71
CA ARG A 473 35.98 5.86 -11.55
C ARG A 473 34.99 7.00 -11.76
N ASN A 474 33.85 6.94 -11.12
CA ASN A 474 32.81 8.00 -11.18
C ASN A 474 32.44 8.37 -12.64
N THR A 475 32.22 7.38 -13.49
CA THR A 475 31.96 7.56 -14.92
C THR A 475 30.48 7.47 -15.29
N ALA A 476 29.58 7.61 -14.31
CA ALA A 476 28.14 7.65 -14.52
C ALA A 476 27.71 8.88 -15.35
N PHE A 477 26.65 8.70 -16.14
CA PHE A 477 26.04 9.77 -16.94
C PHE A 477 24.71 10.25 -16.36
N ALA A 478 24.43 9.93 -15.09
CA ALA A 478 23.22 10.19 -14.32
C ALA A 478 21.96 9.46 -14.80
N GLY A 479 22.01 8.63 -15.82
CA GLY A 479 20.91 7.70 -16.12
C GLY A 479 20.90 6.55 -15.11
N MET A 480 19.76 6.28 -14.52
CA MET A 480 19.60 5.27 -13.47
C MET A 480 18.21 4.65 -13.55
N ALA A 481 18.12 3.32 -13.51
CA ALA A 481 16.86 2.59 -13.52
C ALA A 481 16.86 1.49 -12.47
N LEU A 482 15.79 1.40 -11.70
CA LEU A 482 15.61 0.46 -10.60
C LEU A 482 14.38 -0.41 -10.83
N SER A 483 14.60 -1.71 -11.05
CA SER A 483 13.57 -2.73 -10.85
C SER A 483 13.67 -3.26 -9.43
N LYS A 484 12.62 -3.08 -8.63
CA LYS A 484 12.63 -3.57 -7.23
C LYS A 484 12.57 -5.10 -7.16
N ALA A 485 12.25 -5.78 -8.26
CA ALA A 485 12.29 -7.24 -8.39
C ALA A 485 13.71 -7.81 -8.68
N GLU A 486 14.69 -6.94 -8.98
CA GLU A 486 16.05 -7.34 -9.31
C GLU A 486 17.03 -6.97 -8.18
N SER A 487 18.15 -7.72 -8.09
CA SER A 487 19.18 -7.47 -7.07
C SER A 487 20.15 -6.34 -7.42
N THR A 488 20.07 -5.83 -8.66
CA THR A 488 20.97 -4.80 -9.17
C THR A 488 20.21 -3.55 -9.58
N ILE A 489 20.92 -2.43 -9.67
CA ILE A 489 20.47 -1.18 -10.27
C ILE A 489 21.23 -0.95 -11.58
N ALA A 490 20.52 -0.54 -12.63
CA ALA A 490 21.11 -0.23 -13.93
C ALA A 490 21.53 1.24 -14.00
N VAL A 491 22.73 1.52 -14.50
CA VAL A 491 23.32 2.87 -14.55
C VAL A 491 23.94 3.14 -15.91
N SER A 492 23.62 4.26 -16.54
CA SER A 492 24.33 4.70 -17.76
C SER A 492 25.76 5.12 -17.43
N SER A 493 26.72 4.59 -18.17
CA SER A 493 28.13 4.79 -17.83
C SER A 493 29.08 4.67 -19.02
N PHE A 494 30.24 5.25 -18.82
CA PHE A 494 31.42 4.96 -19.62
C PHE A 494 32.05 3.64 -19.12
N ASP A 495 32.72 2.90 -20.01
CA ASP A 495 33.34 1.59 -19.72
C ASP A 495 32.43 0.53 -19.10
N SER A 496 31.18 0.49 -19.53
CA SER A 496 30.12 -0.36 -18.95
C SER A 496 30.45 -1.86 -18.87
N ASN A 497 31.29 -2.39 -19.80
CA ASN A 497 31.74 -3.78 -19.79
C ASN A 497 33.27 -3.89 -19.60
N HIS A 498 33.89 -2.93 -18.92
CA HIS A 498 35.34 -2.82 -18.72
C HIS A 498 36.19 -2.66 -19.99
N GLN A 499 35.56 -2.31 -21.11
CA GLN A 499 36.29 -1.97 -22.34
C GLN A 499 36.35 -0.45 -22.50
N ALA A 500 37.58 0.09 -22.57
CA ALA A 500 37.79 1.51 -22.73
C ALA A 500 37.15 2.08 -24.00
N LEU A 501 36.76 3.35 -23.95
CA LEU A 501 36.09 4.09 -25.04
C LEU A 501 34.74 3.52 -25.47
N GLY A 502 34.10 2.73 -24.61
CA GLY A 502 32.74 2.28 -24.78
C GLY A 502 31.77 3.00 -23.86
N TYR A 503 30.50 3.09 -24.26
CA TYR A 503 29.40 3.52 -23.41
C TYR A 503 28.31 2.45 -23.36
N GLY A 504 27.51 2.46 -22.32
CA GLY A 504 26.42 1.54 -22.13
C GLY A 504 25.83 1.57 -20.74
N THR A 505 25.35 0.43 -20.29
CA THR A 505 24.72 0.28 -18.96
C THR A 505 25.57 -0.63 -18.09
N SER A 506 26.02 -0.11 -16.96
CA SER A 506 26.61 -0.90 -15.86
C SER A 506 25.53 -1.33 -14.88
N PHE A 507 25.78 -2.43 -14.15
CA PHE A 507 24.89 -2.90 -13.09
C PHE A 507 25.62 -2.92 -11.76
N LEU A 508 24.97 -2.41 -10.71
CA LEU A 508 25.51 -2.31 -9.36
C LEU A 508 24.60 -3.07 -8.40
N GLU A 509 25.16 -3.85 -7.49
CA GLU A 509 24.45 -4.59 -6.48
C GLU A 509 23.73 -3.66 -5.50
N ARG A 510 22.44 -3.83 -5.30
CA ARG A 510 21.63 -3.01 -4.38
C ARG A 510 22.01 -3.20 -2.91
N LYS A 511 22.52 -4.39 -2.55
CA LYS A 511 22.89 -4.73 -1.16
C LYS A 511 24.12 -3.98 -0.64
N ASP A 512 25.08 -3.61 -1.53
CA ASP A 512 26.38 -3.07 -1.11
C ASP A 512 27.01 -2.07 -2.10
N GLY A 513 26.32 -1.76 -3.21
CA GLY A 513 26.78 -0.81 -4.22
C GLY A 513 27.97 -1.29 -5.07
N THR A 514 28.39 -2.56 -4.95
CA THR A 514 29.47 -3.10 -5.76
C THR A 514 29.01 -3.36 -7.20
N GLN A 515 29.96 -3.36 -8.13
CA GLN A 515 29.64 -3.70 -9.51
C GLN A 515 29.29 -5.19 -9.63
N ASP A 516 28.24 -5.49 -10.43
CA ASP A 516 27.85 -6.85 -10.81
C ASP A 516 29.09 -7.58 -11.40
N PRO A 517 29.37 -8.82 -10.99
CA PRO A 517 30.50 -9.59 -11.51
C PRO A 517 30.50 -9.80 -13.03
N GLN A 518 29.35 -9.70 -13.66
CA GLN A 518 29.18 -9.77 -15.12
C GLN A 518 29.30 -8.38 -15.79
N PHE A 519 29.52 -7.32 -14.98
CA PHE A 519 29.69 -5.91 -15.38
C PHE A 519 28.42 -5.31 -15.97
N GLY A 520 28.39 -5.06 -17.30
CA GLY A 520 27.27 -4.41 -17.96
C GLY A 520 27.23 -4.69 -19.46
N LEU A 521 26.31 -4.00 -20.14
CA LEU A 521 26.14 -4.06 -21.58
C LEU A 521 26.87 -2.86 -22.22
N ARG A 522 27.80 -3.10 -23.11
CA ARG A 522 28.39 -2.09 -23.99
C ARG A 522 27.51 -1.89 -25.22
N LEU A 523 26.97 -0.70 -25.39
CA LEU A 523 26.13 -0.29 -26.53
C LEU A 523 26.94 0.29 -27.71
N THR A 524 28.18 0.75 -27.46
CA THR A 524 29.09 1.17 -28.53
C THR A 524 29.34 0.00 -29.50
N PRO A 525 29.13 0.15 -30.81
CA PRO A 525 29.38 -0.92 -31.76
C PRO A 525 30.81 -1.49 -31.65
N ALA A 526 30.96 -2.79 -31.95
CA ALA A 526 32.26 -3.43 -31.90
C ALA A 526 33.29 -2.71 -32.81
N ASN A 527 34.50 -2.58 -32.33
CA ASN A 527 35.60 -1.94 -33.04
C ASN A 527 35.40 -0.43 -33.36
N THR A 528 34.45 0.22 -32.62
CA THR A 528 34.27 1.68 -32.70
C THR A 528 34.44 2.32 -31.33
N ASN A 529 34.65 3.63 -31.33
CA ASN A 529 34.67 4.43 -30.09
C ASN A 529 33.30 5.09 -29.85
N ALA A 530 33.04 5.45 -28.59
CA ALA A 530 31.87 6.25 -28.22
C ALA A 530 31.86 7.59 -28.99
N PRO A 531 30.68 8.13 -29.36
CA PRO A 531 30.55 9.37 -30.13
C PRO A 531 31.31 10.56 -29.51
N PHE A 532 31.34 10.65 -28.19
CA PHE A 532 32.05 11.69 -27.44
C PHE A 532 33.34 11.19 -26.77
N GLY A 533 33.92 10.06 -27.24
CA GLY A 533 35.12 9.49 -26.64
C GLY A 533 34.92 9.12 -25.19
N LYS A 534 35.58 9.82 -24.23
CA LYS A 534 35.41 9.66 -22.77
C LYS A 534 34.37 10.62 -22.17
N GLY A 535 33.72 11.46 -22.97
CA GLY A 535 32.66 12.34 -22.58
C GLY A 535 31.32 11.60 -22.47
N ALA A 536 30.26 12.31 -22.02
CA ALA A 536 28.92 11.72 -21.88
C ALA A 536 28.32 11.38 -23.23
N SER A 537 28.01 10.10 -23.45
CA SER A 537 27.41 9.56 -24.68
C SER A 537 25.99 8.98 -24.45
N MET A 538 25.48 9.04 -23.23
CA MET A 538 24.13 8.61 -22.85
C MET A 538 23.47 9.63 -21.91
N GLY A 539 22.16 9.53 -21.83
CA GLY A 539 21.34 10.20 -20.85
C GLY A 539 20.73 9.21 -19.85
N ASP A 540 19.43 9.28 -19.69
CA ASP A 540 18.67 8.54 -18.68
C ASP A 540 18.42 7.07 -19.06
N LEU A 541 17.98 6.31 -18.08
CA LEU A 541 17.52 4.93 -18.16
C LEU A 541 16.14 4.80 -17.54
N GLU A 542 15.34 3.85 -18.04
CA GLU A 542 14.03 3.51 -17.46
C GLU A 542 13.74 2.02 -17.62
N VAL A 543 13.04 1.41 -16.64
CA VAL A 543 12.59 0.02 -16.70
C VAL A 543 11.14 -0.02 -17.19
N LEU A 544 10.84 -0.83 -18.20
CA LEU A 544 9.49 -1.00 -18.74
C LEU A 544 8.69 -2.01 -17.90
N CYS A 545 8.38 -1.65 -16.66
CA CYS A 545 7.59 -2.49 -15.78
C CYS A 545 6.12 -2.54 -16.24
N ASP A 546 5.51 -3.72 -16.18
CA ASP A 546 4.07 -3.90 -16.41
C ASP A 546 3.23 -3.30 -15.27
N GLN A 547 1.92 -3.14 -15.49
CA GLN A 547 1.00 -2.84 -14.41
C GLN A 547 0.97 -3.98 -13.40
N ALA A 548 0.85 -3.63 -12.13
CA ALA A 548 0.78 -4.60 -11.04
C ALA A 548 -0.49 -5.46 -11.18
N PRO A 549 -0.39 -6.80 -11.10
CA PRO A 549 -1.54 -7.68 -11.05
C PRO A 549 -2.34 -7.49 -9.76
N LEU A 550 -3.52 -8.12 -9.70
CA LEU A 550 -4.46 -8.02 -8.60
C LEU A 550 -4.63 -9.37 -7.90
N GLN A 551 -4.92 -9.32 -6.60
CA GLN A 551 -5.44 -10.45 -5.83
C GLN A 551 -6.65 -10.02 -5.02
N ILE A 552 -7.74 -10.84 -5.03
CA ILE A 552 -8.95 -10.65 -4.24
C ILE A 552 -9.29 -11.92 -3.46
N GLY A 553 -9.92 -11.78 -2.29
CA GLY A 553 -10.35 -12.87 -1.41
C GLY A 553 -10.96 -12.28 -0.14
N ASN A 554 -11.32 -13.04 0.88
CA ASN A 554 -10.35 -13.77 1.66
C ASN A 554 -10.90 -15.08 2.27
N ARG A 555 -12.00 -15.04 3.11
CA ARG A 555 -12.29 -16.16 4.03
C ARG A 555 -13.74 -16.63 4.02
N VAL A 556 -13.89 -17.93 4.40
CA VAL A 556 -15.17 -18.54 4.70
C VAL A 556 -15.11 -19.13 6.11
N TRP A 557 -16.10 -18.83 6.98
CA TRP A 557 -16.12 -19.29 8.39
C TRP A 557 -17.52 -19.67 8.87
N TYR A 558 -17.59 -20.49 9.93
CA TYR A 558 -18.82 -20.78 10.63
C TYR A 558 -19.13 -19.72 11.68
N ASP A 559 -20.36 -19.22 11.71
CA ASP A 559 -20.90 -18.22 12.64
C ASP A 559 -22.08 -18.79 13.47
N PRO A 560 -21.83 -19.72 14.41
CA PRO A 560 -22.90 -20.32 15.20
C PRO A 560 -23.62 -19.33 16.14
N GLN A 561 -23.00 -18.20 16.46
CA GLN A 561 -23.58 -17.13 17.29
C GLN A 561 -24.33 -16.07 16.50
N ARG A 562 -24.27 -16.09 15.17
CA ARG A 562 -25.01 -15.19 14.26
C ARG A 562 -24.68 -13.73 14.46
N THR A 563 -23.41 -13.44 14.68
CA THR A 563 -22.93 -12.07 14.83
C THR A 563 -22.71 -11.38 13.49
N GLY A 564 -22.57 -12.14 12.40
CA GLY A 564 -22.15 -11.63 11.08
C GLY A 564 -20.71 -11.22 11.03
N ILE A 565 -19.95 -11.42 12.11
CA ILE A 565 -18.56 -11.02 12.30
C ILE A 565 -17.72 -12.25 12.60
N GLN A 566 -16.55 -12.34 11.98
CA GLN A 566 -15.54 -13.35 12.30
C GLN A 566 -14.83 -12.96 13.61
N ASP A 567 -15.35 -13.42 14.73
CA ASP A 567 -14.70 -13.27 16.04
C ASP A 567 -13.57 -14.29 16.21
N PRO A 568 -12.61 -14.05 17.12
CA PRO A 568 -11.62 -15.04 17.51
C PRO A 568 -12.26 -16.38 17.89
N GLY A 569 -11.64 -17.48 17.47
CA GLY A 569 -12.18 -18.81 17.75
C GLY A 569 -13.29 -19.30 16.81
N ARG A 570 -13.74 -18.50 15.85
CA ARG A 570 -14.63 -18.99 14.78
C ARG A 570 -13.90 -20.02 13.93
N LEU A 571 -14.56 -21.15 13.69
CA LEU A 571 -13.96 -22.20 12.87
C LEU A 571 -13.99 -21.84 11.39
N PRO A 572 -12.87 -21.98 10.67
CA PRO A 572 -12.82 -21.81 9.22
C PRO A 572 -13.57 -22.95 8.51
N VAL A 573 -14.06 -22.69 7.30
CA VAL A 573 -14.70 -23.70 6.46
C VAL A 573 -13.77 -24.08 5.31
N ALA A 574 -13.21 -25.29 5.37
CA ALA A 574 -12.34 -25.84 4.34
C ALA A 574 -13.12 -26.47 3.18
N GLY A 575 -12.55 -26.45 1.98
CA GLY A 575 -13.05 -27.21 0.82
C GLY A 575 -14.24 -26.62 0.10
N VAL A 576 -14.75 -25.44 0.51
CA VAL A 576 -15.84 -24.73 -0.18
C VAL A 576 -15.38 -24.27 -1.56
N THR A 577 -16.17 -24.56 -2.58
CA THR A 577 -15.93 -24.11 -3.94
C THR A 577 -16.37 -22.66 -4.09
N VAL A 578 -15.49 -21.81 -4.56
CA VAL A 578 -15.75 -20.39 -4.81
C VAL A 578 -15.60 -20.12 -6.32
N HIS A 579 -16.63 -19.56 -6.93
CA HIS A 579 -16.64 -19.18 -8.33
C HIS A 579 -16.55 -17.66 -8.49
N LEU A 580 -15.75 -17.21 -9.48
CA LEU A 580 -15.72 -15.83 -9.94
C LEU A 580 -16.42 -15.74 -11.29
N TYR A 581 -17.41 -14.87 -11.39
CA TYR A 581 -18.18 -14.62 -12.61
C TYR A 581 -17.87 -13.25 -13.18
N ASP A 582 -17.79 -13.15 -14.49
CA ASP A 582 -17.77 -11.87 -15.19
C ASP A 582 -19.17 -11.22 -15.24
N LYS A 583 -19.23 -10.01 -15.78
CA LYS A 583 -20.48 -9.25 -15.95
C LYS A 583 -21.52 -9.94 -16.85
N ALA A 584 -21.08 -10.82 -17.75
CA ALA A 584 -21.96 -11.61 -18.62
C ALA A 584 -22.53 -12.86 -17.92
N GLY A 585 -22.10 -13.14 -16.69
CA GLY A 585 -22.51 -14.32 -15.93
C GLY A 585 -21.76 -15.59 -16.30
N LYS A 586 -20.59 -15.46 -16.94
CA LYS A 586 -19.70 -16.60 -17.25
C LYS A 586 -18.72 -16.80 -16.09
N VAL A 587 -18.50 -18.04 -15.68
CA VAL A 587 -17.43 -18.40 -14.73
C VAL A 587 -16.08 -18.14 -15.41
N VAL A 588 -15.27 -17.28 -14.81
CA VAL A 588 -13.93 -16.93 -15.28
C VAL A 588 -12.84 -17.41 -14.33
N GLY A 589 -13.19 -17.74 -13.09
CA GLY A 589 -12.28 -18.30 -12.10
C GLY A 589 -12.98 -19.29 -11.17
N THR A 590 -12.23 -20.28 -10.67
CA THR A 590 -12.71 -21.26 -9.67
C THR A 590 -11.56 -21.58 -8.72
N THR A 591 -11.83 -21.52 -7.43
CA THR A 591 -10.88 -21.91 -6.39
C THR A 591 -11.62 -22.66 -5.26
N LYS A 592 -10.89 -23.18 -4.27
CA LYS A 592 -11.45 -23.80 -3.06
C LYS A 592 -10.80 -23.22 -1.82
N THR A 593 -11.57 -23.14 -0.76
CA THR A 593 -11.04 -22.70 0.53
C THR A 593 -10.04 -23.70 1.10
N THR A 594 -8.94 -23.18 1.67
CA THR A 594 -7.90 -23.94 2.38
C THR A 594 -8.39 -24.48 3.71
N ALA A 595 -7.56 -25.24 4.44
CA ALA A 595 -7.86 -25.68 5.81
C ALA A 595 -8.14 -24.51 6.77
N ARG A 596 -7.68 -23.30 6.44
CA ARG A 596 -7.91 -22.08 7.19
C ARG A 596 -9.12 -21.29 6.69
N GLY A 597 -9.89 -21.85 5.76
CA GLY A 597 -11.04 -21.17 5.15
C GLY A 597 -10.66 -20.08 4.15
N GLU A 598 -9.40 -19.94 3.80
CA GLU A 598 -8.91 -18.89 2.90
C GLU A 598 -9.07 -19.25 1.43
N TYR A 599 -9.44 -18.28 0.61
CA TYR A 599 -9.48 -18.39 -0.84
C TYR A 599 -8.98 -17.10 -1.47
N TYR A 600 -8.30 -17.20 -2.61
CA TYR A 600 -7.83 -16.05 -3.37
C TYR A 600 -8.08 -16.29 -4.86
N PHE A 601 -8.35 -15.21 -5.59
CA PHE A 601 -8.31 -15.13 -7.04
C PHE A 601 -7.21 -14.15 -7.45
N ASP A 602 -6.39 -14.57 -8.38
CA ASP A 602 -5.37 -13.78 -9.05
C ASP A 602 -5.24 -14.23 -10.52
N ASP A 603 -4.23 -13.75 -11.23
CA ASP A 603 -4.02 -14.08 -12.65
C ASP A 603 -3.85 -15.58 -12.92
N SER A 604 -3.47 -16.38 -11.92
CA SER A 604 -3.28 -17.83 -12.07
C SER A 604 -4.61 -18.60 -12.10
N ASP A 605 -5.65 -18.06 -11.47
CA ASP A 605 -6.96 -18.71 -11.34
C ASP A 605 -8.01 -18.15 -12.30
N VAL A 606 -7.76 -16.96 -12.85
CA VAL A 606 -8.75 -16.25 -13.67
C VAL A 606 -8.39 -16.33 -15.15
N THR A 607 -9.27 -16.89 -15.96
CA THR A 607 -9.08 -16.98 -17.41
C THR A 607 -8.92 -15.60 -18.03
N GLY A 608 -7.74 -15.33 -18.57
CA GLY A 608 -7.37 -14.02 -19.13
C GLY A 608 -6.90 -13.00 -18.08
N GLY A 609 -6.63 -13.45 -16.86
CA GLY A 609 -6.17 -12.66 -15.71
C GLY A 609 -7.25 -11.79 -15.08
N LEU A 610 -7.07 -11.46 -13.80
CA LEU A 610 -7.94 -10.57 -13.05
C LEU A 610 -7.73 -9.11 -13.50
N LYS A 611 -8.75 -8.46 -14.03
CA LYS A 611 -8.63 -7.12 -14.62
C LYS A 611 -8.91 -6.03 -13.59
N PRO A 612 -8.14 -4.93 -13.57
CA PRO A 612 -8.44 -3.78 -12.73
C PRO A 612 -9.69 -3.04 -13.21
N LYS A 613 -10.39 -2.36 -12.30
CA LYS A 613 -11.59 -1.55 -12.52
C LYS A 613 -12.68 -2.29 -13.32
N THR A 614 -12.84 -3.57 -13.02
CA THR A 614 -13.73 -4.48 -13.74
C THR A 614 -14.75 -5.09 -12.78
N ASP A 615 -15.99 -5.20 -13.25
CA ASP A 615 -17.10 -5.77 -12.49
C ASP A 615 -17.05 -7.30 -12.51
N TYR A 616 -17.11 -7.90 -11.32
CA TYR A 616 -17.18 -9.33 -11.09
C TYR A 616 -18.25 -9.68 -10.04
N VAL A 617 -18.61 -10.96 -9.98
CA VAL A 617 -19.45 -11.51 -8.91
C VAL A 617 -18.79 -12.76 -8.34
N ILE A 618 -18.49 -12.76 -7.06
CA ILE A 618 -18.09 -13.95 -6.31
C ILE A 618 -19.35 -14.69 -5.89
N LYS A 619 -19.41 -16.01 -6.11
CA LYS A 619 -20.51 -16.88 -5.68
C LYS A 619 -19.98 -18.16 -5.05
N LEU A 620 -20.69 -18.61 -3.99
CA LEU A 620 -20.51 -19.92 -3.39
C LEU A 620 -21.74 -20.77 -3.77
N ASP A 621 -21.82 -21.15 -5.04
CA ASP A 621 -23.00 -21.72 -5.68
C ASP A 621 -22.82 -23.18 -6.17
N ASN A 622 -21.81 -23.88 -5.68
CA ASN A 622 -21.64 -25.30 -5.95
C ASN A 622 -22.64 -26.14 -5.11
N PRO A 623 -23.63 -26.84 -5.73
CA PRO A 623 -24.62 -27.60 -4.98
C PRO A 623 -24.01 -28.70 -4.10
N ALA A 624 -22.86 -29.26 -4.48
CA ALA A 624 -22.22 -30.33 -3.74
C ALA A 624 -21.72 -29.87 -2.36
N ASP A 625 -21.40 -28.57 -2.19
CA ASP A 625 -20.94 -28.02 -0.92
C ASP A 625 -22.08 -27.94 0.12
N TYR A 626 -23.36 -27.92 -0.32
CA TYR A 626 -24.57 -27.88 0.53
C TYR A 626 -25.31 -29.22 0.65
N ALA A 627 -24.88 -30.24 -0.09
CA ALA A 627 -25.40 -31.58 0.01
C ALA A 627 -24.88 -32.28 1.26
N GLU A 628 -25.54 -33.42 1.64
CA GLU A 628 -25.07 -34.25 2.75
C GLU A 628 -23.58 -34.64 2.57
N GLY A 629 -22.79 -34.42 3.61
CA GLY A 629 -21.32 -34.59 3.57
C GLY A 629 -20.55 -33.44 2.98
N GLY A 630 -21.18 -32.40 2.43
CA GLY A 630 -20.53 -31.15 2.00
C GLY A 630 -20.22 -30.22 3.15
N PRO A 631 -19.25 -29.31 2.99
CA PRO A 631 -18.79 -28.42 4.07
C PRO A 631 -19.86 -27.42 4.55
N LEU A 632 -20.87 -27.13 3.78
CA LEU A 632 -21.96 -26.18 4.10
C LEU A 632 -23.32 -26.88 4.29
N TYR A 633 -23.33 -28.21 4.48
CA TYR A 633 -24.53 -28.95 4.77
C TYR A 633 -25.21 -28.44 6.06
N GLU A 634 -26.50 -28.07 6.01
CA GLU A 634 -27.27 -27.44 7.10
C GLU A 634 -26.78 -26.03 7.52
N TRP A 635 -25.92 -25.41 6.74
CA TRP A 635 -25.50 -24.03 6.96
C TRP A 635 -26.09 -23.07 5.93
N VAL A 636 -26.46 -21.89 6.38
CA VAL A 636 -26.99 -20.80 5.54
C VAL A 636 -26.13 -19.54 5.78
N PRO A 637 -26.06 -18.62 4.81
CA PRO A 637 -25.33 -17.37 5.01
C PRO A 637 -25.77 -16.60 6.24
N THR A 638 -24.82 -16.06 7.00
CA THR A 638 -25.10 -15.15 8.12
C THR A 638 -25.38 -13.74 7.61
N ASP A 639 -25.74 -12.82 8.51
CA ASP A 639 -26.01 -11.42 8.15
C ASP A 639 -24.76 -10.75 7.58
N ALA A 640 -24.95 -10.02 6.47
CA ALA A 640 -23.87 -9.36 5.75
C ALA A 640 -23.73 -7.88 6.14
N ASN A 641 -22.50 -7.35 6.04
CA ASN A 641 -22.12 -5.95 6.27
C ASN A 641 -22.47 -5.46 7.69
N VAL A 642 -22.16 -6.28 8.68
CA VAL A 642 -22.41 -5.97 10.10
C VAL A 642 -21.22 -5.22 10.70
N GLY A 643 -21.50 -4.17 11.47
CA GLY A 643 -20.48 -3.39 12.16
C GLY A 643 -19.72 -2.42 11.26
N THR A 644 -18.56 -1.94 11.74
CA THR A 644 -17.74 -0.92 11.08
C THR A 644 -16.37 -1.44 10.62
N ASN A 645 -15.97 -2.61 11.08
CA ASN A 645 -14.73 -3.25 10.63
C ASN A 645 -15.03 -4.19 9.46
N HIS A 646 -14.76 -3.70 8.25
CA HIS A 646 -15.04 -4.41 7.02
C HIS A 646 -14.01 -5.49 6.66
N PHE A 647 -13.04 -5.76 7.50
CA PHE A 647 -12.09 -6.87 7.34
C PHE A 647 -12.59 -8.19 7.94
N VAL A 648 -13.67 -8.17 8.72
CA VAL A 648 -14.15 -9.33 9.48
C VAL A 648 -15.64 -9.58 9.32
N ASP A 649 -16.37 -8.73 8.64
CA ASP A 649 -17.82 -8.92 8.41
C ASP A 649 -18.08 -9.76 7.16
N SER A 650 -19.15 -10.56 7.19
CA SER A 650 -19.61 -11.28 6.00
C SER A 650 -20.05 -10.31 4.90
N LYS A 651 -19.71 -10.62 3.64
CA LYS A 651 -20.12 -9.84 2.46
C LYS A 651 -21.18 -10.54 1.62
N GLY A 652 -21.44 -11.82 1.90
CA GLY A 652 -22.35 -12.63 1.13
C GLY A 652 -23.81 -12.24 1.35
N THR A 653 -24.52 -11.87 0.30
CA THR A 653 -25.98 -11.67 0.31
C THR A 653 -26.66 -12.72 -0.55
N VAL A 654 -27.87 -13.16 -0.17
CA VAL A 654 -28.66 -14.11 -0.96
C VAL A 654 -29.70 -13.32 -1.77
N PRO A 655 -29.57 -13.24 -3.11
CA PRO A 655 -30.55 -12.57 -3.94
C PRO A 655 -31.93 -13.27 -3.87
N PRO A 656 -33.07 -12.53 -3.95
CA PRO A 656 -34.40 -13.12 -3.98
C PRO A 656 -34.53 -14.19 -5.06
N GLY A 657 -35.09 -15.36 -4.69
CA GLY A 657 -35.28 -16.49 -5.60
C GLY A 657 -34.06 -17.36 -5.84
N THR A 658 -32.95 -17.10 -5.13
CA THR A 658 -31.74 -17.95 -5.15
C THR A 658 -31.48 -18.57 -3.77
N ALA A 659 -30.60 -19.59 -3.71
CA ALA A 659 -30.23 -20.25 -2.45
C ALA A 659 -28.82 -19.95 -1.99
N TYR A 660 -28.01 -19.30 -2.84
CA TYR A 660 -26.57 -19.18 -2.66
C TYR A 660 -26.13 -17.73 -2.41
N PRO A 661 -25.13 -17.52 -1.52
CA PRO A 661 -24.58 -16.19 -1.29
C PRO A 661 -23.75 -15.70 -2.47
N VAL A 662 -23.89 -14.41 -2.75
CA VAL A 662 -23.15 -13.72 -3.79
C VAL A 662 -22.58 -12.41 -3.26
N LYS A 663 -21.45 -11.99 -3.84
CA LYS A 663 -20.86 -10.65 -3.66
C LYS A 663 -20.55 -10.05 -5.01
N ALA A 664 -21.32 -9.04 -5.42
CA ALA A 664 -20.96 -8.20 -6.55
C ALA A 664 -19.88 -7.19 -6.13
N LEU A 665 -18.88 -7.01 -6.97
CA LEU A 665 -17.75 -6.11 -6.72
C LEU A 665 -17.25 -5.49 -8.02
N THR A 666 -16.56 -4.36 -7.88
CA THR A 666 -15.67 -3.81 -8.90
C THR A 666 -14.25 -3.87 -8.34
N THR A 667 -13.30 -4.44 -9.07
CA THR A 667 -11.90 -4.49 -8.64
C THR A 667 -11.30 -3.09 -8.55
N GLY A 668 -10.31 -2.93 -7.69
CA GLY A 668 -9.50 -1.72 -7.57
C GLY A 668 -8.68 -1.40 -8.82
N GLY A 669 -7.81 -0.41 -8.75
CA GLY A 669 -6.77 -0.14 -9.76
C GLY A 669 -5.75 -1.28 -9.81
N PRO A 670 -4.78 -1.22 -10.75
CA PRO A 670 -3.71 -2.20 -10.81
C PRO A 670 -3.01 -2.34 -9.46
N GLY A 671 -2.90 -3.57 -8.96
CA GLY A 671 -2.27 -3.88 -7.67
C GLY A 671 -3.01 -3.46 -6.41
N GLU A 672 -4.20 -2.85 -6.52
CA GLU A 672 -5.03 -2.53 -5.36
C GLU A 672 -5.75 -3.79 -4.85
N ASN A 673 -4.99 -4.68 -4.23
CA ASN A 673 -5.49 -5.94 -3.69
C ASN A 673 -6.56 -5.70 -2.64
N ASN A 674 -7.56 -6.60 -2.62
CA ASN A 674 -8.65 -6.54 -1.66
C ASN A 674 -8.93 -7.92 -1.05
N HIS A 675 -8.63 -8.09 0.23
CA HIS A 675 -8.81 -9.31 1.01
C HIS A 675 -9.96 -9.16 2.03
N THR A 676 -11.07 -8.51 1.64
CA THR A 676 -12.23 -8.28 2.50
C THR A 676 -13.51 -8.94 1.98
N TYR A 677 -13.44 -9.83 1.00
CA TYR A 677 -14.61 -10.51 0.46
C TYR A 677 -14.87 -11.81 1.18
N ASP A 678 -15.39 -11.70 2.39
CA ASP A 678 -15.58 -12.80 3.35
C ASP A 678 -17.00 -13.32 3.38
N PHE A 679 -17.18 -14.60 3.74
CA PHE A 679 -18.47 -15.24 3.81
C PHE A 679 -18.64 -16.03 5.13
N GLY A 680 -19.54 -15.56 5.97
CA GLY A 680 -19.92 -16.26 7.19
C GLY A 680 -21.17 -17.12 7.00
N PHE A 681 -21.23 -18.25 7.70
CA PHE A 681 -22.34 -19.18 7.65
C PHE A 681 -22.83 -19.54 9.05
N ARG A 682 -24.13 -19.41 9.27
CA ARG A 682 -24.84 -19.82 10.49
C ARG A 682 -25.62 -21.10 10.25
N GLN A 683 -25.86 -21.86 11.30
CA GLN A 683 -26.71 -23.04 11.18
C GLN A 683 -28.13 -22.66 10.74
N GLN A 684 -28.69 -23.46 9.85
CA GLN A 684 -30.09 -23.34 9.45
C GLN A 684 -31.01 -23.67 10.62
N GLU A 685 -32.12 -22.93 10.73
CA GLU A 685 -33.11 -23.11 11.78
C GLU A 685 -34.48 -23.47 11.23
N GLY A 686 -35.16 -24.33 11.98
CA GLY A 686 -36.54 -24.63 11.77
C GLY A 686 -37.43 -23.97 12.82
N VAL A 687 -38.75 -23.83 12.51
CA VAL A 687 -39.75 -23.26 13.41
C VAL A 687 -40.31 -24.32 14.33
N LEU A 688 -40.33 -24.01 15.63
CA LEU A 688 -40.95 -24.87 16.67
C LEU A 688 -42.19 -24.16 17.22
N ARG A 689 -43.36 -24.78 17.14
CA ARG A 689 -44.63 -24.22 17.59
C ARG A 689 -45.23 -24.99 18.72
N VAL A 690 -45.82 -24.30 19.69
CA VAL A 690 -46.82 -24.89 20.61
C VAL A 690 -48.17 -24.26 20.33
N LEU A 691 -49.19 -25.14 20.18
CA LEU A 691 -50.58 -24.80 19.90
C LEU A 691 -51.35 -24.96 21.21
N LYS A 692 -51.74 -23.86 21.81
CA LYS A 692 -52.40 -23.83 23.10
C LYS A 692 -53.92 -23.88 22.96
N HIS A 693 -54.53 -24.95 23.43
CA HIS A 693 -55.96 -25.19 23.35
C HIS A 693 -56.56 -25.40 24.72
N GLY A 694 -57.82 -25.07 24.84
CA GLY A 694 -58.71 -25.54 25.91
C GLY A 694 -59.19 -26.94 25.67
N GLN A 695 -59.98 -27.51 26.66
CA GLN A 695 -60.45 -28.87 26.64
C GLN A 695 -61.37 -29.17 25.40
N HIS A 696 -62.00 -28.13 24.83
CA HIS A 696 -62.86 -28.25 23.67
C HIS A 696 -62.23 -27.90 22.33
N GLY A 697 -60.88 -27.78 22.32
CA GLY A 697 -60.12 -27.50 21.11
C GLY A 697 -60.05 -26.01 20.73
N ASN A 698 -60.60 -25.08 21.49
CA ASN A 698 -60.56 -23.65 21.24
C ASN A 698 -59.17 -23.11 21.57
N PRO A 699 -58.59 -22.20 20.72
CA PRO A 699 -57.31 -21.60 21.01
C PRO A 699 -57.36 -20.74 22.28
N LEU A 700 -56.26 -20.72 23.05
CA LEU A 700 -56.15 -19.97 24.30
C LEU A 700 -55.00 -18.97 24.23
N ALA A 701 -55.35 -17.69 24.38
CA ALA A 701 -54.36 -16.58 24.52
C ALA A 701 -53.83 -16.44 25.95
N GLY A 702 -52.60 -15.91 26.12
CA GLY A 702 -52.07 -15.52 27.40
C GLY A 702 -51.29 -16.60 28.17
N ALA A 703 -51.16 -17.81 27.62
CA ALA A 703 -50.26 -18.83 28.17
C ALA A 703 -48.78 -18.43 27.86
N ARG A 704 -47.90 -18.60 28.84
CA ARG A 704 -46.49 -18.34 28.67
C ARG A 704 -45.69 -19.64 28.62
N PHE A 705 -44.76 -19.71 27.63
CA PHE A 705 -43.93 -20.87 27.38
C PHE A 705 -42.48 -20.51 27.27
N GLN A 706 -41.58 -21.38 27.78
CA GLN A 706 -40.15 -21.38 27.54
C GLN A 706 -39.78 -22.54 26.62
N LEU A 707 -39.06 -22.27 25.54
CA LEU A 707 -38.46 -23.31 24.69
C LEU A 707 -37.12 -23.77 25.29
N TRP A 708 -36.91 -25.08 25.24
CA TRP A 708 -35.67 -25.72 25.72
C TRP A 708 -35.15 -26.65 24.64
N LYS A 709 -33.81 -26.73 24.51
CA LYS A 709 -33.10 -27.69 23.66
C LYS A 709 -32.48 -28.75 24.54
N GLU A 710 -32.72 -30.03 24.20
CA GLU A 710 -32.03 -31.18 24.76
C GLU A 710 -30.52 -31.06 24.48
N THR A 711 -29.70 -31.05 25.51
CA THR A 711 -28.25 -30.83 25.39
C THR A 711 -27.41 -31.76 26.27
N ASN A 712 -28.06 -32.58 27.12
CA ASN A 712 -27.37 -33.42 28.07
C ASN A 712 -27.40 -34.91 27.70
N GLY A 713 -28.17 -35.31 26.68
CA GLY A 713 -28.31 -36.68 26.20
C GLY A 713 -29.25 -37.55 27.08
N THR A 714 -30.07 -36.91 27.93
CA THR A 714 -31.04 -37.57 28.79
C THR A 714 -32.45 -37.33 28.28
N ASP A 715 -33.21 -38.35 27.98
CA ASP A 715 -34.56 -38.20 27.48
C ASP A 715 -35.46 -37.41 28.45
N GLY A 716 -36.27 -36.51 27.89
CA GLY A 716 -37.14 -35.61 28.60
C GLY A 716 -36.46 -34.29 28.97
N LEU A 717 -37.20 -33.29 29.45
CA LEU A 717 -36.69 -31.98 29.84
C LEU A 717 -36.10 -32.00 31.24
N GLN A 718 -34.84 -31.61 31.36
CA GLN A 718 -34.18 -31.35 32.64
C GLN A 718 -33.94 -29.83 32.79
N THR A 719 -34.65 -29.20 33.73
CA THR A 719 -34.55 -27.74 33.96
C THR A 719 -33.56 -27.36 35.06
N ASP A 720 -33.06 -28.34 35.82
CA ASP A 720 -32.16 -28.18 36.94
C ASP A 720 -31.17 -29.35 37.03
N GLY A 721 -30.27 -29.34 38.05
CA GLY A 721 -29.25 -30.36 38.22
C GLY A 721 -27.85 -29.92 37.73
N SER A 722 -26.91 -30.88 37.66
CA SER A 722 -25.51 -30.61 37.28
C SER A 722 -25.34 -30.35 35.77
N LYS A 723 -26.24 -30.78 34.93
CA LYS A 723 -26.29 -30.62 33.48
C LYS A 723 -27.72 -30.38 33.01
N PRO A 724 -28.32 -29.21 33.25
CA PRO A 724 -29.65 -28.91 32.73
C PRO A 724 -29.63 -28.75 31.20
N ASP A 725 -30.81 -28.92 30.60
CA ASP A 725 -31.01 -28.52 29.20
C ASP A 725 -30.88 -27.03 28.99
N THR A 726 -30.71 -26.62 27.72
CA THR A 726 -30.47 -25.22 27.39
C THR A 726 -31.74 -24.48 27.03
N LYS A 727 -32.00 -23.35 27.70
CA LYS A 727 -33.06 -22.41 27.30
C LYS A 727 -32.78 -21.81 25.93
N VAL A 728 -33.81 -21.77 25.09
CA VAL A 728 -33.74 -21.17 23.74
C VAL A 728 -34.63 -19.92 23.73
N GLY A 729 -34.01 -18.78 23.52
CA GLY A 729 -34.71 -17.49 23.46
C GLY A 729 -35.41 -17.07 24.75
N ALA A 730 -36.16 -15.98 24.67
CA ALA A 730 -36.98 -15.48 25.77
C ALA A 730 -38.32 -16.24 25.78
N PRO A 731 -39.00 -16.34 26.95
CA PRO A 731 -40.36 -16.91 27.02
C PRO A 731 -41.33 -16.15 26.11
N CYS A 732 -42.12 -16.89 25.34
CA CYS A 732 -43.18 -16.34 24.53
C CYS A 732 -44.57 -16.48 25.17
N THR A 733 -45.54 -15.66 24.72
CA THR A 733 -46.94 -15.67 25.20
C THR A 733 -47.84 -15.98 24.01
N THR A 734 -48.77 -16.91 24.17
CA THR A 734 -49.71 -17.28 23.10
C THR A 734 -50.62 -16.12 22.71
N GLY A 735 -50.75 -15.91 21.38
CA GLY A 735 -51.70 -14.95 20.81
C GLY A 735 -53.15 -15.41 20.82
N ALA A 736 -54.05 -14.63 20.19
CA ALA A 736 -55.47 -14.99 20.04
C ALA A 736 -55.71 -16.30 19.28
N ASP A 737 -54.76 -16.68 18.44
CA ASP A 737 -54.70 -17.93 17.70
C ASP A 737 -54.20 -19.12 18.55
N GLY A 738 -53.82 -18.88 19.80
CA GLY A 738 -53.26 -19.88 20.71
C GLY A 738 -51.83 -20.31 20.37
N ILE A 739 -51.13 -19.61 19.47
CA ILE A 739 -49.81 -20.02 19.01
C ILE A 739 -48.71 -19.28 19.77
N CYS A 740 -47.71 -20.05 20.11
CA CYS A 740 -46.40 -19.55 20.53
C CYS A 740 -45.35 -20.28 19.70
N GLN A 741 -44.41 -19.53 19.17
CA GLN A 741 -43.35 -20.09 18.31
C GLN A 741 -41.92 -19.61 18.69
N GLY A 742 -40.96 -20.46 18.42
CA GLY A 742 -39.55 -20.23 18.50
C GLY A 742 -38.83 -20.82 17.30
N SER A 743 -37.54 -20.63 17.20
CA SER A 743 -36.69 -21.27 16.20
C SER A 743 -35.55 -22.03 16.85
N GLY A 744 -35.02 -23.03 16.14
CA GLY A 744 -33.88 -23.82 16.58
C GLY A 744 -33.22 -24.58 15.43
N THR A 745 -32.00 -25.01 15.66
CA THR A 745 -31.22 -25.88 14.75
C THR A 745 -31.70 -27.32 14.85
N VAL A 746 -31.22 -28.23 14.01
CA VAL A 746 -31.46 -29.68 14.14
C VAL A 746 -31.21 -30.12 15.55
N GLY A 747 -32.14 -30.93 16.12
CA GLY A 747 -32.08 -31.42 17.50
C GLY A 747 -33.45 -31.62 18.10
N THR A 748 -33.49 -32.06 19.36
CA THR A 748 -34.70 -32.34 20.15
C THR A 748 -35.02 -31.15 21.05
N TYR A 749 -36.29 -30.80 21.12
CA TYR A 749 -36.77 -29.62 21.84
C TYR A 749 -38.01 -29.94 22.67
N TYR A 750 -38.22 -29.14 23.73
CA TYR A 750 -39.38 -29.19 24.63
C TYR A 750 -39.91 -27.79 24.89
N TRP A 751 -41.25 -27.63 24.87
CA TRP A 751 -41.93 -26.44 25.41
C TRP A 751 -42.32 -26.69 26.85
N GLN A 752 -41.94 -25.81 27.76
CA GLN A 752 -42.38 -25.77 29.14
C GLN A 752 -43.38 -24.64 29.35
N GLU A 753 -44.57 -24.94 29.81
CA GLU A 753 -45.56 -23.93 30.23
C GLU A 753 -45.13 -23.31 31.56
N ILE A 754 -44.85 -22.00 31.57
CA ILE A 754 -44.43 -21.26 32.77
C ILE A 754 -45.64 -20.73 33.53
N SER A 755 -46.67 -20.29 32.80
CA SER A 755 -47.96 -19.86 33.37
C SER A 755 -49.12 -20.15 32.43
N PRO A 756 -50.26 -20.63 32.97
CA PRO A 756 -51.44 -20.89 32.17
C PRO A 756 -52.19 -19.61 31.78
N PRO A 757 -53.11 -19.66 30.81
CA PRO A 757 -54.02 -18.57 30.55
C PRO A 757 -54.91 -18.27 31.78
N ALA A 758 -55.42 -17.05 31.88
CA ALA A 758 -56.37 -16.68 32.96
C ALA A 758 -57.60 -17.59 32.97
N GLY A 759 -57.96 -18.15 34.12
CA GLY A 759 -59.09 -19.08 34.29
C GLY A 759 -58.78 -20.54 34.01
N TYR A 760 -57.53 -20.89 33.77
CA TYR A 760 -57.11 -22.26 33.50
C TYR A 760 -56.05 -22.75 34.53
N ALA A 761 -56.02 -24.06 34.77
CA ALA A 761 -55.08 -24.69 35.68
C ALA A 761 -53.77 -25.08 34.92
N VAL A 762 -52.64 -25.00 35.63
CA VAL A 762 -51.33 -25.54 35.10
C VAL A 762 -51.52 -27.07 34.97
N PRO A 763 -51.15 -27.70 33.84
CA PRO A 763 -51.19 -29.15 33.75
C PRO A 763 -50.20 -29.83 34.71
N ALA A 764 -50.57 -31.05 35.16
CA ALA A 764 -49.70 -31.83 36.09
C ALA A 764 -48.26 -32.04 35.53
N VAL A 765 -48.13 -32.10 34.23
CA VAL A 765 -46.87 -32.15 33.51
C VAL A 765 -46.82 -30.97 32.54
N PRO A 766 -46.19 -29.84 32.92
CA PRO A 766 -46.22 -28.62 32.10
C PRO A 766 -45.17 -28.63 30.98
N VAL A 767 -44.79 -29.84 30.48
CA VAL A 767 -43.77 -30.05 29.42
C VAL A 767 -44.41 -30.72 28.21
N PHE A 768 -44.20 -30.15 27.03
CA PHE A 768 -44.74 -30.59 25.75
C PHE A 768 -43.62 -30.86 24.75
N GLY A 769 -43.57 -32.07 24.21
CA GLY A 769 -42.53 -32.56 23.30
C GLY A 769 -42.34 -34.08 23.47
N PRO A 770 -41.30 -34.71 22.93
CA PRO A 770 -40.21 -34.06 22.14
C PRO A 770 -40.68 -33.52 20.77
N LEU A 771 -40.16 -32.37 20.39
CA LEU A 771 -40.20 -31.85 19.02
C LEU A 771 -38.83 -32.10 18.39
N VAL A 772 -38.75 -32.91 17.35
CA VAL A 772 -37.49 -33.25 16.70
C VAL A 772 -37.37 -32.50 15.38
N LEU A 773 -36.45 -31.54 15.34
CA LEU A 773 -36.04 -30.90 14.08
C LEU A 773 -34.97 -31.77 13.42
N THR A 774 -35.20 -32.12 12.17
CA THR A 774 -34.26 -32.80 11.28
C THR A 774 -34.02 -31.95 10.06
N SER A 775 -32.97 -32.22 9.25
CA SER A 775 -32.74 -31.59 7.96
C SER A 775 -33.98 -31.56 7.06
N ASP A 776 -34.79 -32.63 7.08
CA ASP A 776 -35.94 -32.77 6.21
C ASP A 776 -37.11 -31.84 6.61
N ASN A 777 -37.21 -31.46 7.89
CA ASN A 777 -38.35 -30.68 8.39
C ASN A 777 -37.98 -29.24 8.84
N LEU A 778 -36.74 -28.81 8.70
CA LEU A 778 -36.31 -27.43 9.01
C LEU A 778 -37.15 -26.38 8.29
N GLY A 779 -37.48 -26.60 7.00
CA GLY A 779 -38.30 -25.69 6.20
C GLY A 779 -39.75 -25.60 6.60
N THR A 780 -40.35 -26.70 7.10
CA THR A 780 -41.76 -26.78 7.51
C THR A 780 -41.94 -26.51 8.99
N GLY A 781 -40.94 -26.82 9.78
CA GLY A 781 -40.95 -26.76 11.24
C GLY A 781 -41.80 -27.91 11.85
N VAL A 782 -41.83 -27.92 13.17
CA VAL A 782 -42.58 -28.92 13.95
C VAL A 782 -43.48 -28.24 14.98
N SER A 783 -44.57 -28.92 15.36
CA SER A 783 -45.54 -28.38 16.34
C SER A 783 -46.00 -29.42 17.35
N VAL A 784 -46.36 -28.95 18.54
CA VAL A 784 -47.02 -29.77 19.58
C VAL A 784 -48.23 -29.05 20.13
N THR A 785 -49.26 -29.80 20.53
CA THR A 785 -50.46 -29.24 21.15
C THR A 785 -50.37 -29.33 22.67
N ALA A 786 -50.68 -28.21 23.35
CA ALA A 786 -50.76 -28.10 24.79
C ALA A 786 -52.21 -27.80 25.21
N VAL A 787 -52.75 -28.62 26.10
CA VAL A 787 -54.17 -28.47 26.54
C VAL A 787 -54.25 -28.15 28.01
N ASN A 788 -55.01 -27.10 28.42
CA ASN A 788 -55.33 -26.79 29.81
C ASN A 788 -56.79 -27.01 30.13
N GLN A 789 -56.99 -27.43 31.38
CA GLN A 789 -58.32 -27.55 31.97
C GLN A 789 -58.81 -26.24 32.59
N PRO A 790 -60.00 -25.81 32.42
CA PRO A 790 -60.54 -24.66 33.14
C PRO A 790 -60.51 -24.91 34.66
N LEU A 791 -60.22 -23.86 35.42
CA LEU A 791 -60.35 -23.94 36.87
C LEU A 791 -61.75 -24.26 37.26
N PRO A 792 -62.03 -25.15 38.29
CA PRO A 792 -63.39 -25.40 38.79
C PRO A 792 -64.06 -24.05 39.14
N ALA A 793 -65.29 -23.92 38.70
CA ALA A 793 -66.09 -22.75 39.08
C ALA A 793 -66.09 -22.63 40.60
N PRO A 794 -65.94 -21.48 41.22
CA PRO A 794 -66.04 -21.33 42.65
C PRO A 794 -67.44 -21.79 43.09
N THR A 795 -67.49 -22.75 44.01
CA THR A 795 -68.72 -23.23 44.63
C THR A 795 -69.41 -22.06 45.35
N PRO A 796 -70.70 -21.75 45.13
CA PRO A 796 -71.29 -20.61 45.81
C PRO A 796 -71.39 -20.90 47.32
N SER A 797 -70.83 -19.96 48.10
CA SER A 797 -70.92 -19.98 49.57
C SER A 797 -72.35 -19.78 50.01
N PRO A 798 -72.91 -20.56 50.98
CA PRO A 798 -74.25 -20.42 51.39
C PRO A 798 -74.54 -19.06 52.03
N THR A 799 -75.66 -18.41 51.63
CA THR A 799 -76.14 -17.15 52.10
C THR A 799 -76.55 -17.22 53.57
N PRO A 800 -76.15 -16.37 54.52
CA PRO A 800 -76.72 -16.27 55.82
C PRO A 800 -78.05 -15.44 55.74
N ALA A 801 -79.11 -15.95 56.47
CA ALA A 801 -80.43 -15.32 56.59
C ALA A 801 -80.40 -13.99 57.44
N PRO A 802 -81.40 -13.13 57.26
CA PRO A 802 -81.41 -11.79 57.80
C PRO A 802 -81.83 -11.70 59.27
N SER A 803 -81.20 -10.91 60.08
CA SER A 803 -81.75 -10.46 61.39
C SER A 803 -81.72 -8.91 61.41
N ALA A 804 -82.85 -8.45 62.01
CA ALA A 804 -83.42 -7.12 61.95
C ALA A 804 -82.66 -6.03 62.72
N SER A 805 -82.80 -4.86 62.18
CA SER A 805 -83.09 -3.53 62.70
C SER A 805 -82.57 -3.07 64.10
N SER A 806 -81.89 -2.02 64.17
CA SER A 806 -82.26 -0.78 64.86
C SER A 806 -81.31 0.38 64.54
N ALA A 807 -81.90 1.55 64.34
CA ALA A 807 -81.29 2.77 63.92
C ALA A 807 -80.95 3.68 65.13
N PRO A 808 -80.53 4.95 64.95
CA PRO A 808 -79.21 5.53 65.41
C PRO A 808 -79.38 6.47 66.58
N PRO A 809 -78.35 7.22 67.09
CA PRO A 809 -78.16 8.61 66.72
C PRO A 809 -76.74 9.13 66.66
N LEU A 810 -76.65 10.22 65.93
CA LEU A 810 -75.64 11.29 65.92
C LEU A 810 -75.58 12.09 67.23
N PRO A 811 -74.69 13.09 67.57
CA PRO A 811 -73.56 13.74 66.78
C PRO A 811 -72.34 14.17 67.63
N THR A 812 -71.29 14.44 66.97
CA THR A 812 -70.29 15.58 67.14
C THR A 812 -69.87 16.15 68.49
N PRO A 813 -68.78 17.02 68.49
CA PRO A 813 -67.30 17.00 68.25
C PRO A 813 -66.51 17.55 69.48
N PRO A 814 -65.42 18.26 69.48
CA PRO A 814 -64.19 18.34 68.72
C PRO A 814 -62.88 18.44 69.55
N ALA A 815 -61.81 18.65 68.87
CA ALA A 815 -60.62 19.52 69.14
C ALA A 815 -59.27 18.95 69.49
N ALA A 816 -58.37 19.34 68.59
CA ALA A 816 -57.14 20.07 68.72
C ALA A 816 -55.86 19.34 69.13
N GLY A 817 -54.89 19.62 68.28
CA GLY A 817 -53.49 19.64 68.67
C GLY A 817 -52.50 19.26 67.61
N ALA A 818 -52.03 20.18 66.82
CA ALA A 818 -50.90 20.21 65.93
C ALA A 818 -49.56 20.28 66.79
N PRO A 819 -48.37 20.35 66.29
CA PRO A 819 -47.91 20.48 64.86
C PRO A 819 -46.55 19.80 64.53
N GLY A 820 -46.18 19.94 63.28
CA GLY A 820 -44.81 20.08 62.77
C GLY A 820 -44.23 18.86 62.13
N ALA A 821 -43.65 18.86 60.95
CA ALA A 821 -43.21 19.80 59.96
C ALA A 821 -42.94 19.04 58.66
N GLN A 822 -43.28 19.68 57.60
CA GLN A 822 -42.97 19.48 56.18
C GLN A 822 -41.46 19.67 55.86
N PRO A 823 -40.95 19.59 54.61
CA PRO A 823 -41.62 19.34 53.30
C PRO A 823 -40.74 18.49 52.36
N GLN A 824 -41.02 18.12 51.22
CA GLN A 824 -41.53 18.54 49.93
C GLN A 824 -41.15 17.49 48.91
N ALA A 825 -42.00 17.04 48.10
CA ALA A 825 -42.48 17.39 46.77
C ALA A 825 -41.49 17.13 45.62
N GLY A 826 -41.76 16.65 44.45
CA GLY A 826 -42.99 16.36 43.75
C GLY A 826 -42.64 15.91 42.33
N SER A 827 -43.44 15.10 41.76
CA SER A 827 -43.53 14.84 40.32
C SER A 827 -44.32 15.95 39.66
N PRO A 828 -44.42 16.12 38.32
CA PRO A 828 -44.99 15.17 37.37
C PRO A 828 -44.47 15.21 35.92
N SER A 829 -44.80 14.13 35.24
CA SER A 829 -45.22 13.92 33.82
C SER A 829 -45.33 15.05 32.82
N GLY A 830 -45.01 14.70 31.57
CA GLY A 830 -45.61 15.32 30.41
C GLY A 830 -44.81 15.26 29.14
N SER A 831 -45.05 14.26 28.35
CA SER A 831 -45.24 14.13 26.90
C SER A 831 -44.87 15.27 25.95
N GLN A 832 -44.30 14.84 24.84
CA GLN A 832 -44.56 15.14 23.41
C GLN A 832 -43.68 16.08 22.64
N LEU A 833 -43.04 15.45 21.63
CA LEU A 833 -43.03 15.76 20.18
C LEU A 833 -42.24 16.96 19.62
N ALA A 834 -41.32 16.56 18.76
CA ALA A 834 -41.18 16.93 17.35
C ALA A 834 -40.40 18.17 16.98
N SER A 835 -39.51 17.94 16.09
CA SER A 835 -39.28 18.63 14.82
C SER A 835 -38.17 19.70 14.71
N THR A 836 -37.24 19.31 13.84
CA THR A 836 -36.58 20.11 12.79
C THR A 836 -35.66 21.27 13.15
N GLY A 837 -34.49 21.24 12.54
CA GLY A 837 -33.96 22.41 11.87
C GLY A 837 -32.59 22.93 12.30
N VAL A 838 -31.60 22.52 11.52
CA VAL A 838 -30.59 23.37 10.85
C VAL A 838 -29.76 24.38 11.66
N SER A 839 -28.47 24.20 11.48
CA SER A 839 -27.37 25.17 11.27
C SER A 839 -26.70 25.89 12.43
N GLN A 840 -25.41 25.74 12.34
CA GLN A 840 -24.36 26.76 12.48
C GLN A 840 -23.77 27.13 13.83
N GLU A 841 -22.44 27.00 13.79
CA GLU A 841 -21.40 27.89 14.33
C GLU A 841 -20.81 27.59 15.71
N LEU A 842 -19.48 27.38 15.61
CA LEU A 842 -18.49 27.51 16.68
C LEU A 842 -18.55 28.89 17.37
N PRO A 843 -18.05 29.08 18.61
CA PRO A 843 -16.60 29.17 18.74
C PRO A 843 -15.95 28.65 20.06
N LEU A 844 -14.66 28.38 19.95
CA LEU A 844 -13.56 28.56 20.92
C LEU A 844 -13.89 28.67 22.43
N LEU A 845 -13.18 27.81 23.20
CA LEU A 845 -12.55 28.27 24.43
C LEU A 845 -11.24 27.48 24.66
N LEU A 846 -10.12 28.20 24.42
CA LEU A 846 -8.85 28.02 25.09
C LEU A 846 -9.04 28.12 26.58
N VAL A 847 -8.39 27.30 27.39
CA VAL A 847 -7.63 27.57 28.63
C VAL A 847 -7.25 26.25 29.28
N GLY A 848 -5.95 26.04 29.53
CA GLY A 848 -5.51 25.09 30.54
C GLY A 848 -4.41 24.11 30.17
N CYS A 849 -3.21 24.57 29.80
CA CYS A 849 -1.96 23.82 29.97
C CYS A 849 -0.81 24.75 30.29
N ALA A 850 -0.74 25.11 31.53
CA ALA A 850 0.48 25.60 32.18
C ALA A 850 0.54 24.90 33.54
N VAL A 851 1.42 23.94 33.65
CA VAL A 851 2.18 23.43 34.83
C VAL A 851 2.66 22.03 34.47
N LEU A 852 3.88 21.92 34.04
CA LEU A 852 4.85 20.82 34.20
C LEU A 852 6.12 21.10 33.37
N VAL A 853 6.80 22.22 33.69
CA VAL A 853 8.20 22.45 33.38
C VAL A 853 8.89 22.90 34.65
N ALA A 854 9.19 21.93 35.53
CA ALA A 854 10.13 22.10 36.65
C ALA A 854 10.43 20.71 37.25
N GLY A 855 11.09 19.84 36.51
CA GLY A 855 11.46 18.51 36.97
C GLY A 855 12.58 17.82 36.19
N GLY A 856 13.05 18.43 35.12
CA GLY A 856 13.96 17.78 34.14
C GLY A 856 15.45 18.14 34.25
N THR A 857 15.87 19.03 35.11
CA THR A 857 17.28 19.52 35.17
C THR A 857 18.13 18.96 36.33
N GLY A 858 17.62 18.03 37.12
CA GLY A 858 18.33 17.43 38.28
C GLY A 858 19.12 16.15 38.00
N LEU A 859 18.96 15.48 36.84
CA LEU A 859 19.56 14.13 36.64
C LEU A 859 20.71 14.06 35.63
N LEU A 860 21.14 15.15 35.07
CA LEU A 860 22.23 15.21 34.08
C LEU A 860 23.60 15.64 34.63
N VAL A 861 23.70 15.91 35.90
CA VAL A 861 24.98 16.33 36.55
C VAL A 861 25.65 15.18 37.32
N MET A 862 24.99 14.05 37.57
CA MET A 862 25.60 12.96 38.35
C MET A 862 26.27 11.85 37.49
N VAL A 863 26.15 11.85 36.18
CA VAL A 863 26.78 10.81 35.34
C VAL A 863 28.13 11.25 34.74
N ARG A 864 28.52 12.49 34.87
CA ARG A 864 29.83 12.99 34.36
C ARG A 864 31.00 13.00 35.35
N ARG A 865 30.86 12.46 36.55
CA ARG A 865 31.94 12.40 37.56
C ARG A 865 32.51 11.03 37.88
N ARG A 866 32.19 9.95 37.09
CA ARG A 866 32.75 8.60 37.32
C ARG A 866 33.50 7.98 36.13
N ARG A 867 34.09 8.79 35.25
CA ARG A 867 35.05 8.28 34.23
C ARG A 867 36.29 9.16 34.13
N ARG A 868 37.00 9.34 35.24
CA ARG A 868 38.41 9.76 35.30
C ARG A 868 39.06 9.16 36.53
N GLN A 869 39.23 7.85 36.55
CA GLN A 869 40.24 7.11 37.28
C GLN A 869 40.25 5.71 36.70
N HIS A 870 41.12 5.49 35.83
CA HIS A 870 41.88 4.30 35.42
C HIS A 870 42.24 4.46 33.95
N GLN A 871 43.51 4.92 33.81
CA GLN A 871 44.33 4.99 32.61
C GLN A 871 43.83 5.80 31.44
#